data_f7320d4e87c7d195020c18c7a1ed9895
#
_entry.id   f7320d4e87c7d195020c18c7a1ed9895
#
_cell.length_a   1.000
_cell.length_b   1.000
_cell.length_c   1.000
_cell.angle_alpha   90.00
_cell.angle_beta   90.00
_cell.angle_gamma   90.00
#
_symmetry.space_group_name_H-M   'P 1'
#
loop_
_entity.id
_entity.type
_entity.pdbx_description
1 polymer ?
#
loop_
_entity_poly.entity_id
_entity_poly.type
_entity_poly.pdbx_seq_one_letter_code
_entity_poly.pdbx_strand_id
1 'polypeptide(L)'
;MENQYQYFKRDISWLSFNYRVLLEAEDDTLPLYERINFISIYSSNLEEFYKIRVADHKAIATGAAQSDEETVQSAIELVDAINLEVNRQMEDRIRIYEQKILPALKKNHIIFYQSRNVEPFHHDFVRRFFREEIFPFLQPVPVSKDKVISFLRDNRLYLAVRLFPKGDKETRRQGNEEDNSPCGLVNSSTHNLVNSPEYFVMKQPYSKVPRFIELPKVGNNYYLMFIEDIIKANLDVIFPGYDVESSYCIKISRDADILIDDAANTSEIIEQVKNKVKKRKIGDVCRFVYDRAMPQDFLDFLIDAFHIDRRELVPGDKHLNLEDLRHLPNPNPNTHPIRKPQPMKLTCLDEKESIFRYVEKKDLLLHYPYHSFEHFIHFLYEAVHEPTVREIMVTQYRVAENSAVINTLIAAAQNGKKVTVFVELKARFDEENNLATAEMMKASGINIIYSIPKLKVHAKVALVLRRDAEGKKLTSYAYISTGNFNEKTATLYADSGLFTCNRIIVNDLYNLFRTLQGKENLKFHRLLVARFNLIPELNRLIGHEMELAQKGKVGRIILKMNALQDPTMINRLYEASQAGVEIDLIVRGICCLIPGQTYSHNIRVTRIVDTFLEHARIWYFGNGGNPKLFLGSPDWMRRNLYRRIEAITPILDPDAKQELIDMLSIQLSDKRKACFVDENLRNCWKSTHPQKEKVRSQYTFYEYLKEKTE
;
A
#
# COMPACT_ATOMS: atom_id res chain seq x y z
N MET A 1 -34.38 9.60 -11.55
CA MET A 1 -33.63 10.84 -11.83
C MET A 1 -32.29 10.40 -12.38
N GLU A 2 -32.06 10.60 -13.69
CA GLU A 2 -30.75 10.38 -14.29
C GLU A 2 -29.70 11.17 -13.51
N ASN A 3 -28.55 10.54 -13.20
CA ASN A 3 -27.46 11.21 -12.52
C ASN A 3 -26.96 12.36 -13.41
N GLN A 4 -27.18 13.59 -13.00
CA GLN A 4 -26.76 14.80 -13.70
C GLN A 4 -25.25 14.88 -13.91
N TYR A 5 -24.48 14.13 -13.12
CA TYR A 5 -23.02 14.13 -13.08
C TYR A 5 -22.44 12.74 -13.31
N GLN A 6 -21.25 12.70 -13.91
CA GLN A 6 -20.49 11.48 -14.15
C GLN A 6 -19.32 11.36 -13.20
N TYR A 7 -18.85 10.11 -13.02
CA TYR A 7 -17.75 9.78 -12.11
C TYR A 7 -16.85 8.72 -12.77
N PHE A 8 -15.56 8.80 -12.49
CA PHE A 8 -14.67 7.70 -12.82
C PHE A 8 -14.98 6.45 -11.98
N LYS A 9 -14.88 5.28 -12.60
CA LYS A 9 -14.92 4.01 -11.88
C LYS A 9 -13.75 3.97 -10.90
N ARG A 10 -14.03 3.71 -9.63
CA ARG A 10 -13.08 3.82 -8.51
C ARG A 10 -11.81 3.00 -8.73
N ASP A 11 -11.96 1.74 -9.17
CA ASP A 11 -10.86 0.80 -9.28
C ASP A 11 -9.98 1.09 -10.51
N ILE A 12 -10.57 1.63 -11.59
CA ILE A 12 -9.83 2.16 -12.74
C ILE A 12 -9.04 3.42 -12.33
N SER A 13 -9.63 4.30 -11.53
CA SER A 13 -8.92 5.46 -10.97
C SER A 13 -7.73 5.04 -10.10
N TRP A 14 -7.86 3.96 -9.34
CA TRP A 14 -6.75 3.40 -8.56
C TRP A 14 -5.64 2.87 -9.47
N LEU A 15 -5.97 2.18 -10.56
CA LEU A 15 -4.98 1.72 -11.55
C LEU A 15 -4.22 2.86 -12.20
N SER A 16 -4.89 3.98 -12.53
CA SER A 16 -4.24 5.21 -13.02
C SER A 16 -3.20 5.75 -12.02
N PHE A 17 -3.51 5.71 -10.71
CA PHE A 17 -2.54 6.06 -9.67
C PHE A 17 -1.35 5.09 -9.64
N ASN A 18 -1.61 3.78 -9.66
CA ASN A 18 -0.52 2.80 -9.62
C ASN A 18 0.36 2.87 -10.87
N TYR A 19 -0.23 3.20 -12.02
CA TYR A 19 0.52 3.48 -13.24
C TYR A 19 1.45 4.71 -13.08
N ARG A 20 0.98 5.78 -12.40
CA ARG A 20 1.83 6.93 -12.08
C ARG A 20 3.04 6.55 -11.23
N VAL A 21 2.88 5.58 -10.32
CA VAL A 21 4.01 5.02 -9.54
C VAL A 21 5.01 4.31 -10.46
N LEU A 22 4.54 3.53 -11.43
CA LEU A 22 5.40 2.86 -12.40
C LEU A 22 6.22 3.84 -13.23
N LEU A 23 5.63 4.98 -13.63
CA LEU A 23 6.31 6.00 -14.44
C LEU A 23 7.55 6.61 -13.74
N GLU A 24 7.65 6.56 -12.41
CA GLU A 24 8.88 6.96 -11.70
C GLU A 24 10.07 6.05 -12.03
N ALA A 25 9.84 4.79 -12.39
CA ALA A 25 10.90 3.90 -12.82
C ALA A 25 11.49 4.29 -14.20
N GLU A 26 10.77 5.08 -14.98
CA GLU A 26 11.22 5.57 -16.29
C GLU A 26 12.08 6.84 -16.18
N ASP A 27 11.98 7.60 -15.08
CA ASP A 27 12.74 8.83 -14.85
C ASP A 27 14.24 8.53 -14.61
N ASP A 28 15.08 8.80 -15.61
CA ASP A 28 16.51 8.55 -15.59
C ASP A 28 17.31 9.54 -14.72
N THR A 29 16.68 10.60 -14.21
CA THR A 29 17.28 11.51 -13.22
C THR A 29 17.24 10.92 -11.80
N LEU A 30 16.45 9.87 -11.58
CA LEU A 30 16.48 9.12 -10.34
C LEU A 30 17.62 8.08 -10.33
N PRO A 31 18.24 7.82 -9.17
CA PRO A 31 19.20 6.73 -9.04
C PRO A 31 18.59 5.39 -9.44
N LEU A 32 19.40 4.54 -10.02
CA LEU A 32 18.98 3.26 -10.57
C LEU A 32 18.19 2.40 -9.56
N TYR A 33 18.66 2.27 -8.33
CA TYR A 33 17.99 1.45 -7.32
C TYR A 33 16.67 2.04 -6.82
N GLU A 34 16.49 3.37 -6.86
CA GLU A 34 15.19 3.98 -6.61
C GLU A 34 14.20 3.66 -7.75
N ARG A 35 14.65 3.70 -9.00
CA ARG A 35 13.85 3.29 -10.16
C ARG A 35 13.41 1.83 -10.06
N ILE A 36 14.32 0.93 -9.68
CA ILE A 36 14.04 -0.49 -9.43
C ILE A 36 13.01 -0.63 -8.30
N ASN A 37 13.15 0.15 -7.23
CA ASN A 37 12.22 0.14 -6.11
C ASN A 37 10.81 0.57 -6.53
N PHE A 38 10.65 1.52 -7.46
CA PHE A 38 9.33 1.91 -7.99
C PHE A 38 8.64 0.77 -8.77
N ILE A 39 9.38 -0.06 -9.50
CA ILE A 39 8.82 -1.29 -10.11
C ILE A 39 8.33 -2.25 -9.01
N SER A 40 9.10 -2.40 -7.94
CA SER A 40 8.73 -3.22 -6.80
C SER A 40 7.46 -2.71 -6.11
N ILE A 41 7.37 -1.39 -5.86
CA ILE A 41 6.18 -0.76 -5.25
C ILE A 41 4.95 -0.94 -6.15
N TYR A 42 5.08 -0.69 -7.47
CA TYR A 42 4.00 -0.93 -8.42
C TYR A 42 3.48 -2.36 -8.36
N SER A 43 4.40 -3.34 -8.33
CA SER A 43 4.08 -4.77 -8.32
C SER A 43 3.42 -5.19 -7.01
N SER A 44 3.91 -4.71 -5.87
CA SER A 44 3.34 -4.95 -4.55
C SER A 44 1.94 -4.36 -4.40
N ASN A 45 1.75 -3.12 -4.85
CA ASN A 45 0.45 -2.46 -4.87
C ASN A 45 -0.57 -3.23 -5.71
N LEU A 46 -0.16 -3.71 -6.90
CA LEU A 46 -1.03 -4.49 -7.78
C LEU A 46 -1.42 -5.82 -7.14
N GLU A 47 -0.50 -6.48 -6.45
CA GLU A 47 -0.78 -7.73 -5.72
C GLU A 47 -1.84 -7.50 -4.62
N GLU A 48 -1.68 -6.44 -3.81
CA GLU A 48 -2.65 -6.08 -2.78
C GLU A 48 -4.02 -5.73 -3.38
N PHE A 49 -4.02 -5.02 -4.51
CA PHE A 49 -5.24 -4.66 -5.22
C PHE A 49 -6.05 -5.89 -5.66
N TYR A 50 -5.38 -6.90 -6.24
CA TYR A 50 -6.04 -8.15 -6.62
C TYR A 50 -6.59 -8.91 -5.41
N LYS A 51 -5.81 -9.05 -4.35
CA LYS A 51 -6.19 -9.78 -3.13
C LYS A 51 -7.38 -9.19 -2.39
N ILE A 52 -7.59 -7.88 -2.55
CA ILE A 52 -8.59 -7.16 -1.76
C ILE A 52 -9.76 -6.70 -2.61
N ARG A 53 -9.46 -6.10 -3.78
CA ARG A 53 -10.49 -5.40 -4.56
C ARG A 53 -11.04 -6.24 -5.69
N VAL A 54 -10.14 -6.87 -6.44
CA VAL A 54 -10.57 -7.74 -7.54
C VAL A 54 -11.23 -9.00 -6.99
N ALA A 55 -10.76 -9.53 -5.86
CA ALA A 55 -11.39 -10.65 -5.16
C ALA A 55 -12.87 -10.36 -4.81
N ASP A 56 -13.17 -9.18 -4.24
CA ASP A 56 -14.54 -8.73 -3.94
C ASP A 56 -15.44 -8.76 -5.20
N HIS A 57 -14.96 -8.17 -6.31
CA HIS A 57 -15.72 -8.10 -7.57
C HIS A 57 -15.88 -9.48 -8.20
N LYS A 58 -14.87 -10.34 -8.13
CA LYS A 58 -14.96 -11.72 -8.63
C LYS A 58 -15.95 -12.54 -7.84
N ALA A 59 -16.01 -12.41 -6.52
CA ALA A 59 -16.99 -13.09 -5.69
C ALA A 59 -18.43 -12.72 -6.10
N ILE A 60 -18.68 -11.47 -6.50
CA ILE A 60 -19.97 -11.03 -7.05
C ILE A 60 -20.18 -11.64 -8.45
N ALA A 61 -19.21 -11.53 -9.34
CA ALA A 61 -19.27 -11.97 -10.72
C ALA A 61 -19.47 -13.50 -10.86
N THR A 62 -19.01 -14.28 -9.89
CA THR A 62 -19.15 -15.75 -9.85
C THR A 62 -20.41 -16.23 -9.13
N GLY A 63 -21.21 -15.32 -8.56
CA GLY A 63 -22.41 -15.66 -7.77
C GLY A 63 -22.10 -16.22 -6.38
N ALA A 64 -20.83 -16.18 -5.94
CA ALA A 64 -20.44 -16.56 -4.57
C ALA A 64 -20.98 -15.56 -3.51
N ALA A 65 -21.19 -14.31 -3.91
CA ALA A 65 -21.92 -13.30 -3.13
C ALA A 65 -23.34 -13.17 -3.71
N GLN A 66 -24.36 -13.22 -2.85
CA GLN A 66 -25.76 -12.98 -3.27
C GLN A 66 -25.90 -11.55 -3.80
N SER A 67 -26.25 -11.41 -5.08
CA SER A 67 -26.44 -10.14 -5.78
C SER A 67 -27.49 -10.30 -6.89
N ASP A 68 -28.13 -9.20 -7.28
CA ASP A 68 -29.00 -9.19 -8.44
C ASP A 68 -28.22 -9.28 -9.77
N GLU A 69 -28.90 -9.62 -10.86
CA GLU A 69 -28.28 -9.81 -12.17
C GLU A 69 -27.57 -8.57 -12.70
N GLU A 70 -28.09 -7.35 -12.44
CA GLU A 70 -27.49 -6.09 -12.86
C GLU A 70 -26.16 -5.85 -12.14
N THR A 71 -26.11 -6.12 -10.84
CA THR A 71 -24.89 -6.05 -10.03
C THR A 71 -23.83 -7.05 -10.49
N VAL A 72 -24.24 -8.29 -10.81
CA VAL A 72 -23.37 -9.35 -11.35
C VAL A 72 -22.79 -8.92 -12.70
N GLN A 73 -23.62 -8.43 -13.63
CA GLN A 73 -23.18 -7.99 -14.95
C GLN A 73 -22.19 -6.81 -14.83
N SER A 74 -22.51 -5.82 -13.98
CA SER A 74 -21.62 -4.69 -13.71
C SER A 74 -20.26 -5.11 -13.11
N ALA A 75 -20.26 -6.16 -12.26
CA ALA A 75 -19.03 -6.71 -11.69
C ALA A 75 -18.18 -7.41 -12.76
N ILE A 76 -18.79 -8.17 -13.67
CA ILE A 76 -18.11 -8.82 -14.81
C ILE A 76 -17.42 -7.75 -15.67
N GLU A 77 -18.17 -6.74 -16.13
CA GLU A 77 -17.65 -5.67 -16.97
C GLU A 77 -16.51 -4.89 -16.29
N LEU A 78 -16.60 -4.72 -14.98
CA LEU A 78 -15.54 -4.04 -14.22
C LEU A 78 -14.28 -4.89 -14.12
N VAL A 79 -14.40 -6.20 -13.88
CA VAL A 79 -13.26 -7.13 -13.85
C VAL A 79 -12.57 -7.19 -15.20
N ASP A 80 -13.32 -7.22 -16.29
CA ASP A 80 -12.78 -7.21 -17.65
C ASP A 80 -12.04 -5.91 -17.95
N ALA A 81 -12.60 -4.75 -17.58
CA ALA A 81 -11.96 -3.46 -17.73
C ALA A 81 -10.68 -3.34 -16.88
N ILE A 82 -10.68 -3.89 -15.66
CA ILE A 82 -9.48 -3.96 -14.79
C ILE A 82 -8.40 -4.80 -15.47
N ASN A 83 -8.73 -6.00 -15.95
CA ASN A 83 -7.78 -6.90 -16.57
C ASN A 83 -7.18 -6.30 -17.86
N LEU A 84 -8.00 -5.64 -18.68
CA LEU A 84 -7.52 -4.93 -19.88
C LEU A 84 -6.49 -3.85 -19.54
N GLU A 85 -6.80 -3.00 -18.56
CA GLU A 85 -5.90 -1.92 -18.15
C GLU A 85 -4.62 -2.46 -17.49
N VAL A 86 -4.74 -3.50 -16.66
CA VAL A 86 -3.58 -4.17 -16.04
C VAL A 86 -2.67 -4.75 -17.10
N ASN A 87 -3.20 -5.45 -18.11
CA ASN A 87 -2.39 -6.03 -19.19
C ASN A 87 -1.61 -4.94 -19.95
N ARG A 88 -2.25 -3.80 -20.26
CA ARG A 88 -1.58 -2.65 -20.88
C ARG A 88 -0.43 -2.12 -20.00
N GLN A 89 -0.68 -1.94 -18.69
CA GLN A 89 0.35 -1.46 -17.76
C GLN A 89 1.49 -2.47 -17.57
N MET A 90 1.20 -3.76 -17.65
CA MET A 90 2.20 -4.83 -17.58
C MET A 90 3.14 -4.79 -18.79
N GLU A 91 2.66 -4.49 -19.99
CA GLU A 91 3.50 -4.31 -21.18
C GLU A 91 4.46 -3.12 -21.01
N ASP A 92 3.97 -1.99 -20.50
CA ASP A 92 4.82 -0.84 -20.18
C ASP A 92 5.86 -1.17 -19.09
N ARG A 93 5.48 -1.92 -18.06
CA ARG A 93 6.41 -2.36 -17.02
C ARG A 93 7.53 -3.22 -17.58
N ILE A 94 7.20 -4.16 -18.49
CA ILE A 94 8.19 -5.01 -19.17
C ILE A 94 9.13 -4.13 -19.99
N ARG A 95 8.58 -3.23 -20.80
CA ARG A 95 9.36 -2.28 -21.61
C ARG A 95 10.32 -1.46 -20.74
N ILE A 96 9.85 -0.89 -19.62
CA ILE A 96 10.69 -0.12 -18.71
C ILE A 96 11.80 -1.00 -18.11
N TYR A 97 11.46 -2.20 -17.66
CA TYR A 97 12.43 -3.12 -17.06
C TYR A 97 13.49 -3.54 -18.04
N GLU A 98 13.12 -4.03 -19.24
CA GLU A 98 14.03 -4.56 -20.23
C GLU A 98 14.83 -3.47 -20.97
N GLN A 99 14.17 -2.35 -21.34
CA GLN A 99 14.79 -1.33 -22.18
C GLN A 99 15.43 -0.17 -21.38
N LYS A 100 15.09 -0.01 -20.10
CA LYS A 100 15.63 1.08 -19.27
C LYS A 100 16.44 0.58 -18.08
N ILE A 101 15.92 -0.40 -17.31
CA ILE A 101 16.57 -0.85 -16.07
C ILE A 101 17.74 -1.79 -16.36
N LEU A 102 17.55 -2.85 -17.15
CA LEU A 102 18.61 -3.80 -17.45
C LEU A 102 19.82 -3.14 -18.17
N PRO A 103 19.63 -2.27 -19.17
CA PRO A 103 20.74 -1.53 -19.76
C PRO A 103 21.45 -0.59 -18.78
N ALA A 104 20.69 0.05 -17.85
CA ALA A 104 21.25 0.92 -16.82
C ALA A 104 22.08 0.12 -15.80
N LEU A 105 21.66 -1.09 -15.41
CA LEU A 105 22.45 -2.02 -14.60
C LEU A 105 23.77 -2.35 -15.31
N LYS A 106 23.70 -2.76 -16.57
CA LYS A 106 24.88 -3.08 -17.39
C LYS A 106 25.84 -1.90 -17.51
N LYS A 107 25.34 -0.67 -17.71
CA LYS A 107 26.16 0.56 -17.73
C LYS A 107 26.87 0.80 -16.41
N ASN A 108 26.31 0.35 -15.30
CA ASN A 108 26.93 0.39 -13.96
C ASN A 108 27.72 -0.87 -13.63
N HIS A 109 28.17 -1.63 -14.62
CA HIS A 109 28.94 -2.86 -14.46
C HIS A 109 28.24 -3.96 -13.67
N ILE A 110 26.91 -3.95 -13.62
CA ILE A 110 26.09 -4.98 -12.98
C ILE A 110 25.40 -5.78 -14.09
N ILE A 111 25.86 -7.00 -14.31
CA ILE A 111 25.30 -7.93 -15.30
C ILE A 111 24.27 -8.80 -14.58
N PHE A 112 22.99 -8.57 -14.87
CA PHE A 112 21.93 -9.38 -14.31
C PHE A 112 21.46 -10.41 -15.34
N TYR A 113 21.81 -11.66 -15.11
CA TYR A 113 21.39 -12.76 -15.99
C TYR A 113 19.87 -12.94 -15.92
N GLN A 114 19.24 -12.99 -17.08
CA GLN A 114 17.78 -13.12 -17.25
C GLN A 114 17.38 -14.50 -17.77
N SER A 115 18.29 -15.48 -17.69
CA SER A 115 18.03 -16.82 -18.16
C SER A 115 18.97 -17.83 -17.49
N ARG A 116 18.64 -19.12 -17.67
CA ARG A 116 19.51 -20.22 -17.24
C ARG A 116 20.88 -20.26 -17.96
N ASN A 117 21.02 -19.53 -19.08
CA ASN A 117 22.26 -19.47 -19.82
C ASN A 117 23.15 -18.40 -19.17
N VAL A 118 24.25 -18.85 -18.61
CA VAL A 118 25.30 -18.02 -18.02
C VAL A 118 26.59 -18.17 -18.84
N GLU A 119 27.49 -17.23 -18.65
CA GLU A 119 28.81 -17.33 -19.27
C GLU A 119 29.59 -18.57 -18.76
N PRO A 120 30.42 -19.21 -19.58
CA PRO A 120 31.14 -20.46 -19.24
C PRO A 120 31.90 -20.39 -17.92
N PHE A 121 32.48 -19.24 -17.58
CA PHE A 121 33.24 -19.04 -16.34
C PHE A 121 32.38 -19.06 -15.06
N HIS A 122 31.03 -19.05 -15.17
CA HIS A 122 30.14 -19.20 -14.05
C HIS A 122 29.49 -20.60 -13.93
N HIS A 123 29.66 -21.48 -14.93
CA HIS A 123 28.99 -22.80 -14.92
C HIS A 123 29.30 -23.60 -13.66
N ASP A 124 30.58 -23.70 -13.29
CA ASP A 124 31.00 -24.47 -12.11
C ASP A 124 30.45 -23.88 -10.81
N PHE A 125 30.44 -22.54 -10.69
CA PHE A 125 29.87 -21.89 -9.54
C PHE A 125 28.35 -22.18 -9.42
N VAL A 126 27.61 -21.99 -10.52
CA VAL A 126 26.15 -22.21 -10.56
C VAL A 126 25.82 -23.66 -10.23
N ARG A 127 26.57 -24.63 -10.76
CA ARG A 127 26.38 -26.07 -10.51
C ARG A 127 26.66 -26.44 -9.05
N ARG A 128 27.77 -25.96 -8.50
CA ARG A 128 28.13 -26.19 -7.09
C ARG A 128 27.15 -25.54 -6.14
N PHE A 129 26.86 -24.24 -6.31
CA PHE A 129 25.91 -23.49 -5.48
C PHE A 129 24.52 -24.14 -5.48
N PHE A 130 24.07 -24.61 -6.65
CA PHE A 130 22.82 -25.35 -6.74
C PHE A 130 22.83 -26.59 -5.85
N ARG A 131 23.88 -27.42 -5.93
CA ARG A 131 23.95 -28.68 -5.18
C ARG A 131 24.06 -28.48 -3.68
N GLU A 132 24.84 -27.49 -3.26
CA GLU A 132 25.13 -27.25 -1.84
C GLU A 132 24.05 -26.43 -1.15
N GLU A 133 23.53 -25.39 -1.79
CA GLU A 133 22.68 -24.39 -1.13
C GLU A 133 21.21 -24.46 -1.53
N ILE A 134 20.85 -24.98 -2.70
CA ILE A 134 19.46 -24.96 -3.20
C ILE A 134 18.84 -26.35 -3.17
N PHE A 135 19.51 -27.36 -3.74
CA PHE A 135 18.97 -28.70 -3.94
C PHE A 135 18.41 -29.36 -2.67
N PRO A 136 19.04 -29.24 -1.49
CA PRO A 136 18.53 -29.84 -0.25
C PRO A 136 17.14 -29.34 0.18
N PHE A 137 16.71 -28.19 -0.33
CA PHE A 137 15.43 -27.57 0.03
C PHE A 137 14.35 -27.76 -1.05
N LEU A 138 14.66 -28.40 -2.17
CA LEU A 138 13.70 -28.64 -3.25
C LEU A 138 12.91 -29.94 -3.02
N GLN A 139 11.60 -29.84 -3.21
CA GLN A 139 10.70 -31.00 -3.13
C GLN A 139 9.78 -31.00 -4.37
N PRO A 140 10.17 -31.68 -5.45
CA PRO A 140 9.29 -31.86 -6.61
C PRO A 140 8.06 -32.71 -6.23
N VAL A 141 6.86 -32.22 -6.59
CA VAL A 141 5.60 -32.91 -6.33
C VAL A 141 4.95 -33.21 -7.66
N PRO A 142 4.63 -34.48 -7.98
CA PRO A 142 3.92 -34.84 -9.19
C PRO A 142 2.51 -34.26 -9.17
N VAL A 143 2.07 -33.75 -10.31
CA VAL A 143 0.74 -33.17 -10.53
C VAL A 143 -0.10 -34.14 -11.33
N SER A 144 -1.29 -34.51 -10.82
CA SER A 144 -2.29 -35.28 -11.55
C SER A 144 -3.66 -34.63 -11.40
N LYS A 145 -4.53 -34.80 -12.39
CA LYS A 145 -5.90 -34.26 -12.39
C LYS A 145 -6.77 -34.83 -11.25
N ASP A 146 -6.42 -35.98 -10.71
CA ASP A 146 -7.21 -36.70 -9.69
C ASP A 146 -6.83 -36.37 -8.25
N LYS A 147 -5.79 -35.56 -8.03
CA LYS A 147 -5.32 -35.21 -6.68
C LYS A 147 -5.49 -33.71 -6.45
N VAL A 148 -6.36 -33.38 -5.49
CA VAL A 148 -6.49 -31.98 -5.01
C VAL A 148 -5.14 -31.53 -4.42
N ILE A 149 -4.55 -30.51 -5.00
CA ILE A 149 -3.25 -30.01 -4.58
C ILE A 149 -3.44 -28.92 -3.54
N SER A 150 -3.49 -29.32 -2.27
CA SER A 150 -3.59 -28.40 -1.13
C SER A 150 -2.27 -27.71 -0.75
N PHE A 151 -1.15 -28.06 -1.39
CA PHE A 151 0.17 -27.54 -0.99
C PHE A 151 0.53 -26.17 -1.60
N LEU A 152 -0.22 -25.67 -2.59
CA LEU A 152 0.02 -24.35 -3.16
C LEU A 152 -0.41 -23.26 -2.16
N ARG A 153 0.58 -22.59 -1.57
CA ARG A 153 0.35 -21.56 -0.54
C ARG A 153 0.25 -20.18 -1.17
N ASP A 154 -0.51 -19.31 -0.50
CA ASP A 154 -0.67 -17.91 -0.88
C ASP A 154 0.69 -17.21 -1.06
N ASN A 155 0.77 -16.41 -2.12
CA ASN A 155 1.90 -15.55 -2.46
C ASN A 155 3.25 -16.27 -2.50
N ARG A 156 3.29 -17.53 -2.94
CA ARG A 156 4.54 -18.29 -3.12
C ARG A 156 4.75 -18.58 -4.60
N LEU A 157 6.03 -18.54 -4.98
CA LEU A 157 6.46 -18.90 -6.32
C LEU A 157 6.73 -20.40 -6.38
N TYR A 158 6.29 -20.98 -7.49
CA TYR A 158 6.52 -22.38 -7.84
C TYR A 158 7.11 -22.46 -9.24
N LEU A 159 7.83 -23.53 -9.51
CA LEU A 159 8.26 -23.90 -10.83
C LEU A 159 7.44 -25.12 -11.28
N ALA A 160 6.66 -24.97 -12.35
CA ALA A 160 5.99 -26.05 -13.03
C ALA A 160 6.90 -26.61 -14.12
N VAL A 161 7.05 -27.91 -14.17
CA VAL A 161 7.97 -28.60 -15.08
C VAL A 161 7.22 -29.70 -15.83
N ARG A 162 7.42 -29.77 -17.16
CA ARG A 162 6.92 -30.83 -18.02
C ARG A 162 8.08 -31.70 -18.47
N LEU A 163 7.96 -33.00 -18.25
CA LEU A 163 9.00 -34.00 -18.42
C LEU A 163 8.50 -35.15 -19.30
N PHE A 164 9.43 -35.77 -20.01
CA PHE A 164 9.21 -37.06 -20.67
C PHE A 164 10.19 -38.09 -20.10
N PRO A 165 9.74 -39.31 -19.76
CA PRO A 165 10.63 -40.38 -19.38
C PRO A 165 11.67 -40.63 -20.49
N LYS A 166 12.95 -40.82 -20.13
CA LYS A 166 13.98 -41.24 -21.10
C LYS A 166 13.70 -42.67 -21.51
N GLY A 167 13.15 -42.84 -22.71
CA GLY A 167 13.01 -44.18 -23.28
C GLY A 167 14.35 -44.86 -23.47
N ASP A 168 14.45 -46.20 -23.27
CA ASP A 168 15.62 -46.95 -23.61
C ASP A 168 15.94 -46.75 -25.11
N LYS A 169 17.22 -46.48 -25.42
CA LYS A 169 17.68 -46.21 -26.79
C LYS A 169 17.40 -47.33 -27.77
N GLU A 170 17.12 -48.53 -27.29
CA GLU A 170 16.73 -49.70 -28.06
C GLU A 170 15.29 -49.64 -28.63
N THR A 171 14.37 -49.02 -27.93
CA THR A 171 12.97 -48.93 -28.40
C THR A 171 12.78 -47.86 -29.51
N ARG A 172 13.68 -46.90 -29.65
CA ARG A 172 13.64 -45.88 -30.74
C ARG A 172 14.15 -46.40 -32.10
N ARG A 173 14.86 -47.50 -32.14
CA ARG A 173 15.36 -48.10 -33.40
C ARG A 173 14.37 -49.09 -34.06
N GLN A 174 13.39 -49.59 -33.32
CA GLN A 174 12.41 -50.56 -33.86
C GLN A 174 11.14 -49.91 -34.46
N GLY A 175 10.97 -48.60 -34.38
CA GLY A 175 9.82 -47.90 -34.94
C GLY A 175 9.88 -47.48 -36.40
N ASN A 176 11.01 -47.79 -37.14
CA ASN A 176 11.21 -47.42 -38.55
C ASN A 176 11.40 -48.59 -39.50
N GLU A 177 11.03 -49.81 -39.10
CA GLU A 177 10.92 -50.89 -40.06
C GLU A 177 9.44 -51.22 -40.30
N GLU A 178 8.99 -50.91 -41.49
CA GLU A 178 7.67 -51.31 -42.01
C GLU A 178 7.59 -52.84 -42.01
N ASP A 179 6.86 -53.43 -41.07
CA ASP A 179 6.52 -54.86 -41.08
C ASP A 179 5.11 -55.04 -41.66
N ASN A 180 5.10 -55.40 -42.95
CA ASN A 180 3.93 -55.86 -43.66
C ASN A 180 3.68 -57.32 -43.29
N SER A 181 2.88 -57.58 -42.25
CA SER A 181 2.28 -58.92 -42.07
C SER A 181 0.91 -58.85 -41.43
N PRO A 182 -0.11 -59.51 -42.00
CA PRO A 182 -1.45 -59.46 -41.48
C PRO A 182 -1.67 -60.61 -40.49
N CYS A 183 -1.88 -60.37 -39.29
CA CYS A 183 -2.74 -61.12 -38.35
C CYS A 183 -2.32 -61.05 -36.89
N GLY A 184 -3.24 -60.75 -36.04
CA GLY A 184 -3.15 -61.09 -34.61
C GLY A 184 -3.31 -59.92 -33.63
N LEU A 185 -4.48 -59.89 -33.03
CA LEU A 185 -4.85 -59.12 -31.83
C LEU A 185 -3.71 -58.95 -30.82
N VAL A 186 -3.16 -57.75 -30.69
CA VAL A 186 -2.32 -57.36 -29.58
C VAL A 186 -2.91 -56.10 -28.94
N ASN A 187 -3.17 -56.21 -27.64
CA ASN A 187 -3.73 -55.19 -26.79
C ASN A 187 -3.06 -53.81 -26.97
N SER A 188 -3.80 -52.87 -27.52
CA SER A 188 -3.39 -51.50 -27.81
C SER A 188 -3.22 -50.57 -26.54
N SER A 189 -3.25 -51.12 -25.34
CA SER A 189 -3.27 -50.36 -24.10
C SER A 189 -1.89 -50.12 -23.43
N THR A 190 -0.82 -50.78 -23.88
CA THR A 190 0.50 -50.66 -23.26
C THR A 190 1.47 -49.78 -24.02
N HIS A 191 1.29 -49.53 -25.31
CA HIS A 191 2.19 -48.70 -26.13
C HIS A 191 1.98 -47.18 -25.99
N ASN A 192 0.80 -46.73 -25.50
CA ASN A 192 0.51 -45.29 -25.32
C ASN A 192 1.04 -44.69 -24.00
N LEU A 193 1.57 -45.47 -23.07
CA LEU A 193 2.01 -45.03 -21.75
C LEU A 193 3.47 -44.52 -21.73
N VAL A 194 4.27 -44.85 -22.74
CA VAL A 194 5.71 -44.50 -22.73
C VAL A 194 5.99 -43.08 -23.28
N ASN A 195 5.02 -42.37 -23.85
CA ASN A 195 5.17 -41.05 -24.45
C ASN A 195 4.29 -39.96 -23.87
N SER A 196 3.60 -40.21 -22.75
CA SER A 196 2.79 -39.17 -22.12
C SER A 196 3.66 -38.26 -21.25
N PRO A 197 3.47 -36.94 -21.31
CA PRO A 197 4.21 -36.01 -20.45
C PRO A 197 3.81 -36.18 -18.98
N GLU A 198 4.81 -36.09 -18.09
CA GLU A 198 4.61 -36.00 -16.66
C GLU A 198 4.82 -34.56 -16.19
N TYR A 199 4.01 -34.13 -15.22
CA TYR A 199 4.03 -32.77 -14.72
C TYR A 199 4.43 -32.77 -13.26
N PHE A 200 5.34 -31.87 -12.91
CA PHE A 200 5.78 -31.64 -11.54
C PHE A 200 5.69 -30.17 -11.18
N VAL A 201 5.43 -29.90 -9.91
CA VAL A 201 5.51 -28.56 -9.37
C VAL A 201 6.38 -28.59 -8.15
N MET A 202 7.30 -27.61 -8.06
CA MET A 202 8.18 -27.46 -6.92
C MET A 202 8.14 -26.04 -6.38
N LYS A 203 8.03 -25.92 -5.05
CA LYS A 203 8.09 -24.66 -4.34
C LYS A 203 9.52 -24.12 -4.37
N GLN A 204 9.67 -22.83 -4.64
CA GLN A 204 10.97 -22.18 -4.59
C GLN A 204 11.37 -21.85 -3.14
N PRO A 205 12.66 -22.04 -2.74
CA PRO A 205 13.06 -22.05 -1.33
C PRO A 205 13.47 -20.67 -0.78
N TYR A 206 12.76 -19.59 -1.12
CA TYR A 206 13.10 -18.20 -0.71
C TYR A 206 13.17 -17.95 0.80
N SER A 207 12.63 -18.84 1.62
CA SER A 207 12.75 -18.73 3.08
C SER A 207 14.11 -19.22 3.60
N LYS A 208 14.91 -19.85 2.75
CA LYS A 208 16.19 -20.46 3.10
C LYS A 208 17.34 -19.87 2.28
N VAL A 209 17.10 -19.56 1.00
CA VAL A 209 18.10 -19.04 0.07
C VAL A 209 17.58 -17.72 -0.50
N PRO A 210 18.39 -16.64 -0.58
CA PRO A 210 17.98 -15.38 -1.21
C PRO A 210 17.51 -15.59 -2.65
N ARG A 211 16.57 -14.75 -3.10
CA ARG A 211 16.08 -14.83 -4.48
C ARG A 211 17.09 -14.40 -5.52
N PHE A 212 17.95 -13.43 -5.17
CA PHE A 212 18.98 -12.87 -6.02
C PHE A 212 20.34 -13.35 -5.54
N ILE A 213 21.06 -14.05 -6.38
CA ILE A 213 22.35 -14.63 -6.07
C ILE A 213 23.45 -13.79 -6.73
N GLU A 214 24.40 -13.36 -5.93
CA GLU A 214 25.63 -12.75 -6.42
C GLU A 214 26.59 -13.84 -6.88
N LEU A 215 27.02 -13.75 -8.15
CA LEU A 215 28.02 -14.66 -8.71
C LEU A 215 29.41 -14.05 -8.58
N PRO A 216 30.51 -14.84 -8.71
CA PRO A 216 31.85 -14.33 -8.66
C PRO A 216 32.07 -13.18 -9.64
N LYS A 217 32.71 -12.12 -9.16
CA LYS A 217 33.10 -10.97 -9.98
C LYS A 217 34.15 -11.37 -11.04
N VAL A 218 33.96 -10.91 -12.26
CA VAL A 218 34.93 -11.12 -13.36
C VAL A 218 35.31 -9.77 -13.95
N GLY A 219 36.61 -9.43 -13.89
CA GLY A 219 37.10 -8.12 -14.27
C GLY A 219 36.44 -7.02 -13.43
N ASN A 220 35.84 -6.03 -14.09
CA ASN A 220 35.13 -4.94 -13.46
C ASN A 220 33.62 -5.18 -13.30
N ASN A 221 33.12 -6.32 -13.79
CA ASN A 221 31.68 -6.60 -13.78
C ASN A 221 31.28 -7.44 -12.59
N TYR A 222 30.20 -7.02 -11.95
CA TYR A 222 29.44 -7.77 -10.93
C TYR A 222 28.32 -8.55 -11.62
N TYR A 223 27.99 -9.72 -11.11
CA TYR A 223 27.01 -10.60 -11.74
C TYR A 223 25.94 -11.01 -10.75
N LEU A 224 24.70 -10.94 -11.19
CA LEU A 224 23.51 -11.33 -10.43
C LEU A 224 22.71 -12.36 -11.23
N MET A 225 22.05 -13.27 -10.54
CA MET A 225 21.15 -14.25 -11.15
C MET A 225 19.96 -14.54 -10.25
N PHE A 226 18.80 -14.80 -10.85
CA PHE A 226 17.65 -15.31 -10.12
C PHE A 226 17.85 -16.76 -9.69
N ILE A 227 17.43 -17.10 -8.47
CA ILE A 227 17.47 -18.50 -7.99
C ILE A 227 16.67 -19.44 -8.90
N GLU A 228 15.53 -18.98 -9.45
CA GLU A 228 14.72 -19.76 -10.38
C GLU A 228 15.47 -20.10 -11.66
N ASP A 229 16.35 -19.25 -12.16
CA ASP A 229 17.17 -19.55 -13.33
C ASP A 229 18.32 -20.52 -13.00
N ILE A 230 18.87 -20.45 -11.77
CA ILE A 230 19.82 -21.46 -11.25
C ILE A 230 19.13 -22.83 -11.16
N ILE A 231 17.90 -22.90 -10.68
CA ILE A 231 17.12 -24.14 -10.61
C ILE A 231 16.87 -24.68 -12.03
N LYS A 232 16.41 -23.80 -12.95
CA LYS A 232 16.17 -24.18 -14.35
C LYS A 232 17.42 -24.69 -15.07
N ALA A 233 18.61 -24.18 -14.73
CA ALA A 233 19.88 -24.62 -15.28
C ALA A 233 20.30 -26.02 -14.77
N ASN A 234 19.70 -26.53 -13.70
CA ASN A 234 20.07 -27.78 -13.03
C ASN A 234 18.90 -28.79 -12.93
N LEU A 235 17.88 -28.67 -13.78
CA LEU A 235 16.72 -29.59 -13.77
C LEU A 235 17.11 -31.04 -14.06
N ASP A 236 18.19 -31.26 -14.78
CA ASP A 236 18.79 -32.59 -15.05
C ASP A 236 19.25 -33.28 -13.76
N VAL A 237 19.66 -32.55 -12.74
CA VAL A 237 20.05 -33.10 -11.43
C VAL A 237 18.81 -33.45 -10.60
N ILE A 238 17.73 -32.67 -10.73
CA ILE A 238 16.50 -32.85 -9.99
C ILE A 238 15.72 -34.07 -10.54
N PHE A 239 15.73 -34.25 -11.86
CA PHE A 239 14.97 -35.27 -12.58
C PHE A 239 15.88 -36.21 -13.38
N PRO A 240 16.71 -37.03 -12.68
CA PRO A 240 17.50 -38.03 -13.38
C PRO A 240 16.58 -39.07 -14.03
N GLY A 241 16.83 -39.42 -15.29
CA GLY A 241 15.96 -40.37 -16.02
C GLY A 241 14.83 -39.71 -16.82
N TYR A 242 14.71 -38.40 -16.81
CA TYR A 242 13.77 -37.64 -17.63
C TYR A 242 14.47 -36.69 -18.61
N ASP A 243 13.80 -36.45 -19.72
CA ASP A 243 14.10 -35.33 -20.62
C ASP A 243 13.18 -34.17 -20.23
N VAL A 244 13.80 -33.03 -19.84
CA VAL A 244 13.06 -31.81 -19.49
C VAL A 244 12.63 -31.09 -20.76
N GLU A 245 11.33 -31.06 -21.04
CA GLU A 245 10.81 -30.33 -22.19
C GLU A 245 10.76 -28.84 -21.91
N SER A 246 10.09 -28.45 -20.82
CA SER A 246 9.87 -27.04 -20.50
C SER A 246 9.63 -26.82 -19.02
N SER A 247 9.87 -25.57 -18.56
CA SER A 247 9.62 -25.19 -17.18
C SER A 247 9.22 -23.71 -17.06
N TYR A 248 8.19 -23.43 -16.28
CA TYR A 248 7.57 -22.10 -16.15
C TYR A 248 7.32 -21.74 -14.70
N CYS A 249 7.49 -20.47 -14.37
CA CYS A 249 7.10 -19.98 -13.05
C CYS A 249 5.60 -19.79 -12.96
N ILE A 250 5.01 -20.19 -11.83
CA ILE A 250 3.61 -19.95 -11.49
C ILE A 250 3.50 -19.39 -10.07
N LYS A 251 2.43 -18.66 -9.81
CA LYS A 251 2.12 -18.07 -8.51
C LYS A 251 0.62 -18.06 -8.28
N ILE A 252 0.20 -18.44 -7.08
CA ILE A 252 -1.18 -18.31 -6.62
C ILE A 252 -1.28 -17.20 -5.58
N SER A 253 -2.29 -16.35 -5.74
CA SER A 253 -2.72 -15.41 -4.70
C SER A 253 -4.12 -15.79 -4.24
N ARG A 254 -4.32 -15.80 -2.91
CA ARG A 254 -5.58 -16.14 -2.28
C ARG A 254 -6.25 -14.92 -1.71
N ASP A 255 -7.57 -14.97 -1.59
CA ASP A 255 -8.33 -13.90 -0.96
C ASP A 255 -7.80 -13.64 0.46
N ALA A 256 -7.48 -12.37 0.72
CA ALA A 256 -6.93 -11.91 1.98
C ALA A 256 -8.00 -11.27 2.89
N ASP A 257 -9.24 -11.13 2.42
CA ASP A 257 -10.26 -10.44 3.22
C ASP A 257 -10.76 -11.32 4.36
N ILE A 258 -10.71 -10.73 5.54
CA ILE A 258 -11.26 -11.33 6.75
C ILE A 258 -12.64 -10.69 6.95
N LEU A 259 -13.69 -11.37 6.46
CA LEU A 259 -15.06 -10.99 6.79
C LEU A 259 -15.28 -11.24 8.28
N ILE A 260 -15.16 -10.19 9.09
CA ILE A 260 -15.52 -10.19 10.53
C ILE A 260 -16.97 -9.79 10.60
N ASP A 261 -17.77 -10.56 11.34
CA ASP A 261 -19.15 -10.18 11.61
C ASP A 261 -19.17 -8.85 12.38
N ASP A 262 -19.69 -7.81 11.73
CA ASP A 262 -19.76 -6.47 12.31
C ASP A 262 -20.78 -6.39 13.47
N ALA A 263 -21.64 -7.39 13.64
CA ALA A 263 -22.58 -7.47 14.75
C ALA A 263 -22.02 -8.19 15.99
N ALA A 264 -20.86 -8.88 15.84
CA ALA A 264 -20.23 -9.65 16.90
C ALA A 264 -19.74 -8.76 18.06
N ASN A 265 -19.80 -9.29 19.27
CA ASN A 265 -19.22 -8.63 20.45
C ASN A 265 -17.67 -8.69 20.42
N THR A 266 -17.01 -7.95 21.33
CA THR A 266 -15.54 -7.83 21.35
C THR A 266 -14.84 -9.18 21.49
N SER A 267 -15.35 -10.10 22.34
CA SER A 267 -14.76 -11.42 22.53
C SER A 267 -14.86 -12.29 21.28
N GLU A 268 -16.01 -12.25 20.61
CA GLU A 268 -16.24 -12.92 19.34
C GLU A 268 -15.37 -12.34 18.23
N ILE A 269 -15.18 -11.02 18.18
CA ILE A 269 -14.27 -10.37 17.22
C ILE A 269 -12.83 -10.87 17.41
N ILE A 270 -12.35 -10.93 18.65
CA ILE A 270 -11.00 -11.44 18.96
C ILE A 270 -10.85 -12.90 18.50
N GLU A 271 -11.83 -13.75 18.80
CA GLU A 271 -11.82 -15.15 18.40
C GLU A 271 -11.90 -15.29 16.87
N GLN A 272 -12.78 -14.54 16.22
CA GLN A 272 -12.86 -14.50 14.75
C GLN A 272 -11.55 -14.06 14.11
N VAL A 273 -10.86 -13.03 14.64
CA VAL A 273 -9.54 -12.59 14.17
C VAL A 273 -8.53 -13.74 14.30
N LYS A 274 -8.42 -14.36 15.48
CA LYS A 274 -7.49 -15.49 15.73
C LYS A 274 -7.74 -16.66 14.77
N ASN A 275 -8.99 -17.04 14.54
CA ASN A 275 -9.37 -18.16 13.69
C ASN A 275 -9.19 -17.86 12.19
N LYS A 276 -9.55 -16.65 11.76
CA LYS A 276 -9.52 -16.27 10.34
C LYS A 276 -8.12 -15.92 9.85
N VAL A 277 -7.23 -15.39 10.71
CA VAL A 277 -5.79 -15.25 10.38
C VAL A 277 -5.17 -16.62 10.05
N LYS A 278 -5.56 -17.68 10.78
CA LYS A 278 -5.14 -19.05 10.45
C LYS A 278 -5.73 -19.55 9.12
N LYS A 279 -7.01 -19.24 8.84
CA LYS A 279 -7.71 -19.66 7.60
C LYS A 279 -7.28 -18.88 6.36
N ARG A 280 -6.72 -17.67 6.48
CA ARG A 280 -6.22 -16.87 5.35
C ARG A 280 -5.20 -17.63 4.47
N LYS A 281 -4.51 -18.61 5.03
CA LYS A 281 -3.56 -19.49 4.31
C LYS A 281 -4.23 -20.50 3.37
N ILE A 282 -5.56 -20.67 3.45
CA ILE A 282 -6.35 -21.72 2.74
C ILE A 282 -7.55 -21.09 1.99
N GLY A 283 -7.66 -19.75 1.92
CA GLY A 283 -8.74 -19.04 1.23
C GLY A 283 -8.82 -19.38 -0.27
N ASP A 284 -9.92 -18.99 -0.93
CA ASP A 284 -10.13 -19.23 -2.35
C ASP A 284 -9.08 -18.54 -3.21
N VAL A 285 -8.76 -19.13 -4.35
CA VAL A 285 -7.83 -18.51 -5.31
C VAL A 285 -8.49 -17.27 -5.89
N CYS A 286 -7.80 -16.15 -5.86
CA CYS A 286 -8.27 -14.91 -6.49
C CYS A 286 -7.43 -14.51 -7.71
N ARG A 287 -6.25 -15.11 -7.85
CA ARG A 287 -5.34 -14.82 -8.96
C ARG A 287 -4.37 -15.98 -9.17
N PHE A 288 -4.26 -16.43 -10.41
CA PHE A 288 -3.23 -17.35 -10.87
C PHE A 288 -2.34 -16.66 -11.89
N VAL A 289 -1.11 -16.34 -11.50
CA VAL A 289 -0.12 -15.71 -12.37
C VAL A 289 0.78 -16.77 -12.95
N TYR A 290 0.97 -16.74 -14.25
CA TYR A 290 1.79 -17.72 -14.98
C TYR A 290 2.70 -17.00 -15.98
N ASP A 291 3.83 -17.62 -16.29
CA ASP A 291 4.73 -17.16 -17.34
C ASP A 291 4.00 -17.19 -18.69
N ARG A 292 3.85 -16.03 -19.35
CA ARG A 292 3.12 -15.92 -20.66
C ARG A 292 3.69 -16.77 -21.78
N ALA A 293 4.95 -17.21 -21.65
CA ALA A 293 5.59 -18.10 -22.61
C ALA A 293 5.15 -19.57 -22.44
N MET A 294 4.34 -19.88 -21.41
CA MET A 294 3.81 -21.23 -21.16
C MET A 294 2.85 -21.62 -22.30
N PRO A 295 3.06 -22.79 -22.97
CA PRO A 295 2.12 -23.29 -23.99
C PRO A 295 0.72 -23.49 -23.45
N GLN A 296 -0.28 -23.29 -24.30
CA GLN A 296 -1.68 -23.34 -23.91
C GLN A 296 -2.10 -24.71 -23.35
N ASP A 297 -1.60 -25.80 -23.94
CA ASP A 297 -1.86 -27.16 -23.48
C ASP A 297 -1.30 -27.43 -22.07
N PHE A 298 -0.15 -26.86 -21.75
CA PHE A 298 0.42 -26.94 -20.40
C PHE A 298 -0.40 -26.11 -19.42
N LEU A 299 -0.80 -24.90 -19.81
CA LEU A 299 -1.64 -24.04 -18.98
C LEU A 299 -3.00 -24.69 -18.71
N ASP A 300 -3.66 -25.27 -19.74
CA ASP A 300 -4.93 -25.96 -19.60
C ASP A 300 -4.82 -27.17 -18.66
N PHE A 301 -3.72 -27.92 -18.73
CA PHE A 301 -3.47 -29.00 -17.77
C PHE A 301 -3.40 -28.48 -16.32
N LEU A 302 -2.70 -27.36 -16.07
CA LEU A 302 -2.60 -26.79 -14.73
C LEU A 302 -3.93 -26.21 -14.24
N ILE A 303 -4.71 -25.59 -15.12
CA ILE A 303 -6.06 -25.08 -14.83
C ILE A 303 -6.94 -26.23 -14.32
N ASP A 304 -6.98 -27.34 -15.07
CA ASP A 304 -7.76 -28.52 -14.71
C ASP A 304 -7.26 -29.13 -13.39
N ALA A 305 -5.95 -29.32 -13.26
CA ALA A 305 -5.36 -29.97 -12.09
C ALA A 305 -5.49 -29.15 -10.79
N PHE A 306 -5.52 -27.82 -10.89
CA PHE A 306 -5.62 -26.92 -9.73
C PHE A 306 -7.03 -26.36 -9.53
N HIS A 307 -7.99 -26.71 -10.39
CA HIS A 307 -9.36 -26.20 -10.39
C HIS A 307 -9.41 -24.65 -10.42
N ILE A 308 -8.61 -24.05 -11.31
CA ILE A 308 -8.53 -22.60 -11.49
C ILE A 308 -9.65 -22.12 -12.41
N ASP A 309 -10.37 -21.08 -12.02
CA ASP A 309 -11.28 -20.38 -12.93
C ASP A 309 -10.46 -19.57 -13.96
N ARG A 310 -10.83 -19.65 -15.24
CA ARG A 310 -10.13 -18.90 -16.31
C ARG A 310 -10.11 -17.39 -16.08
N ARG A 311 -11.07 -16.85 -15.32
CA ARG A 311 -11.11 -15.43 -14.91
C ARG A 311 -10.06 -15.07 -13.87
N GLU A 312 -9.41 -16.06 -13.23
CA GLU A 312 -8.32 -15.85 -12.28
C GLU A 312 -6.95 -15.78 -12.95
N LEU A 313 -6.89 -16.13 -14.24
CA LEU A 313 -5.64 -16.15 -15.00
C LEU A 313 -5.13 -14.75 -15.26
N VAL A 314 -3.85 -14.54 -14.96
CA VAL A 314 -3.14 -13.32 -15.26
C VAL A 314 -1.79 -13.69 -15.90
N PRO A 315 -1.56 -13.36 -17.18
CA PRO A 315 -0.28 -13.58 -17.80
C PRO A 315 0.77 -12.68 -17.17
N GLY A 316 1.85 -13.27 -16.75
CA GLY A 316 3.00 -12.59 -16.15
C GLY A 316 4.23 -12.60 -17.06
N ASP A 317 5.35 -12.15 -16.52
CA ASP A 317 6.66 -12.25 -17.16
C ASP A 317 7.29 -13.59 -16.86
N LYS A 318 8.47 -13.83 -17.45
CA LYS A 318 9.33 -14.96 -17.14
C LYS A 318 9.67 -15.04 -15.65
N HIS A 319 9.98 -13.90 -15.02
CA HIS A 319 10.24 -13.76 -13.60
C HIS A 319 9.03 -13.09 -12.94
N LEU A 320 8.23 -13.89 -12.27
CA LEU A 320 7.04 -13.39 -11.55
C LEU A 320 7.48 -12.69 -10.26
N ASN A 321 6.52 -12.00 -9.61
CA ASN A 321 6.73 -11.39 -8.28
C ASN A 321 7.85 -10.36 -8.22
N LEU A 322 7.82 -9.37 -9.12
CA LEU A 322 8.85 -8.32 -9.16
C LEU A 322 8.82 -7.37 -7.94
N GLU A 323 7.88 -7.55 -6.99
CA GLU A 323 7.95 -6.88 -5.69
C GLU A 323 9.24 -7.18 -4.94
N ASP A 324 9.87 -8.34 -5.20
CA ASP A 324 11.13 -8.75 -4.57
C ASP A 324 12.33 -7.93 -5.06
N LEU A 325 12.23 -7.19 -6.15
CA LEU A 325 13.31 -6.32 -6.64
C LEU A 325 13.75 -5.28 -5.61
N ARG A 326 12.94 -4.98 -4.58
CA ARG A 326 13.35 -4.16 -3.43
C ARG A 326 14.55 -4.74 -2.67
N HIS A 327 14.78 -6.04 -2.79
CA HIS A 327 15.87 -6.79 -2.16
C HIS A 327 17.00 -7.12 -3.14
N LEU A 328 16.98 -6.52 -4.35
CA LEU A 328 18.06 -6.72 -5.32
C LEU A 328 19.38 -6.19 -4.74
N PRO A 329 20.42 -7.04 -4.62
CA PRO A 329 21.73 -6.61 -4.13
C PRO A 329 22.31 -5.48 -4.97
N ASN A 330 22.99 -4.56 -4.31
CA ASN A 330 23.79 -3.53 -4.97
C ASN A 330 25.29 -3.82 -4.78
N PRO A 331 25.89 -4.64 -5.63
CA PRO A 331 27.30 -5.02 -5.47
C PRO A 331 28.28 -3.93 -5.88
N ASN A 332 27.83 -2.89 -6.59
CA ASN A 332 28.69 -1.80 -7.04
C ASN A 332 28.63 -0.61 -6.07
N PRO A 333 29.68 -0.35 -5.26
CA PRO A 333 29.70 0.75 -4.31
C PRO A 333 29.64 2.14 -4.97
N ASN A 334 29.87 2.25 -6.27
CA ASN A 334 29.81 3.52 -7.01
C ASN A 334 28.38 3.91 -7.44
N THR A 335 27.41 3.02 -7.30
CA THR A 335 26.00 3.38 -7.52
C THR A 335 25.47 4.03 -6.23
N HIS A 336 25.47 5.36 -6.21
CA HIS A 336 25.04 6.10 -5.05
C HIS A 336 23.50 6.19 -4.96
N PRO A 337 22.90 5.88 -3.80
CA PRO A 337 21.49 6.22 -3.57
C PRO A 337 21.30 7.74 -3.51
N ILE A 338 20.07 8.21 -3.77
CA ILE A 338 19.70 9.61 -3.45
C ILE A 338 19.93 9.82 -1.96
N ARG A 339 20.56 10.96 -1.61
CA ARG A 339 20.47 11.47 -0.25
C ARG A 339 19.03 11.95 -0.01
N LYS A 340 18.23 11.11 0.61
CA LYS A 340 16.89 11.49 1.05
C LYS A 340 17.03 12.60 2.11
N PRO A 341 16.10 13.58 2.16
CA PRO A 341 16.01 14.50 3.28
C PRO A 341 16.08 13.75 4.60
N GLN A 342 16.99 14.16 5.47
CA GLN A 342 17.13 13.55 6.79
C GLN A 342 16.18 14.24 7.77
N PRO A 343 15.52 13.50 8.68
CA PRO A 343 14.61 14.07 9.64
C PRO A 343 15.34 15.12 10.52
N MET A 344 14.81 16.36 10.55
CA MET A 344 15.36 17.44 11.35
C MET A 344 14.88 17.32 12.80
N LYS A 345 15.79 17.57 13.74
CA LYS A 345 15.44 17.87 15.13
C LYS A 345 15.25 19.38 15.26
N LEU A 346 14.14 19.80 15.84
CA LEU A 346 13.89 21.21 16.07
C LEU A 346 14.74 21.69 17.24
N THR A 347 15.57 22.70 17.03
CA THR A 347 16.47 23.27 18.06
C THR A 347 15.70 23.88 19.23
N CYS A 348 14.50 24.41 18.96
CA CYS A 348 13.60 24.94 20.00
C CYS A 348 12.93 23.81 20.86
N LEU A 349 13.17 22.55 20.55
CA LEU A 349 12.71 21.37 21.27
C LEU A 349 13.89 20.46 21.63
N ASP A 350 15.08 21.04 21.85
CA ASP A 350 16.24 20.29 22.31
C ASP A 350 15.89 19.50 23.60
N GLU A 351 16.61 18.41 23.89
CA GLU A 351 16.28 17.44 24.97
C GLU A 351 16.07 18.08 26.36
N LYS A 352 16.47 19.34 26.51
CA LYS A 352 16.31 20.15 27.73
C LYS A 352 15.07 21.03 27.73
N GLU A 353 14.38 21.20 26.57
CA GLU A 353 13.21 22.07 26.49
C GLU A 353 11.91 21.25 26.48
N SER A 354 10.98 21.66 27.34
CA SER A 354 9.67 21.04 27.49
C SER A 354 8.78 21.33 26.27
N ILE A 355 8.29 20.29 25.61
CA ILE A 355 7.28 20.41 24.56
C ILE A 355 6.00 21.04 25.16
N PHE A 356 5.64 20.72 26.39
CA PHE A 356 4.49 21.29 27.07
C PHE A 356 4.60 22.80 27.17
N ARG A 357 5.76 23.31 27.64
CA ARG A 357 6.01 24.76 27.76
C ARG A 357 6.01 25.47 26.41
N TYR A 358 6.47 24.79 25.36
CA TYR A 358 6.41 25.33 24.00
C TYR A 358 4.96 25.48 23.55
N VAL A 359 4.16 24.40 23.69
CA VAL A 359 2.77 24.34 23.26
C VAL A 359 1.87 25.28 24.09
N GLU A 360 2.26 25.62 25.32
CA GLU A 360 1.55 26.63 26.13
C GLU A 360 1.68 28.05 25.54
N LYS A 361 2.76 28.32 24.76
CA LYS A 361 3.00 29.61 24.12
C LYS A 361 2.36 29.70 22.74
N LYS A 362 2.49 28.64 21.93
CA LYS A 362 1.91 28.53 20.59
C LYS A 362 1.77 27.09 20.17
N ASP A 363 0.84 26.82 19.24
CA ASP A 363 0.68 25.50 18.67
C ASP A 363 1.98 25.05 17.95
N LEU A 364 2.29 23.75 17.98
CA LEU A 364 3.43 23.15 17.29
C LEU A 364 2.95 22.27 16.16
N LEU A 365 3.32 22.60 14.93
CA LEU A 365 3.05 21.80 13.74
C LEU A 365 4.30 21.04 13.32
N LEU A 366 4.20 19.74 13.16
CA LEU A 366 5.28 18.90 12.67
C LEU A 366 4.91 18.24 11.35
N HIS A 367 5.89 18.13 10.46
CA HIS A 367 5.75 17.50 9.16
C HIS A 367 6.72 16.31 9.03
N TYR A 368 6.18 15.10 8.95
CA TYR A 368 6.98 13.89 8.70
C TYR A 368 7.10 13.64 7.19
N PRO A 369 8.21 13.05 6.74
CA PRO A 369 9.40 12.62 7.45
C PRO A 369 10.46 13.74 7.60
N TYR A 370 10.09 14.98 7.34
CA TYR A 370 11.03 16.13 7.37
C TYR A 370 11.46 16.47 8.79
N HIS A 371 10.51 16.42 9.75
CA HIS A 371 10.81 16.50 11.18
C HIS A 371 10.92 15.10 11.79
N SER A 372 11.77 14.95 12.82
CA SER A 372 11.92 13.69 13.52
C SER A 372 10.64 13.29 14.26
N PHE A 373 10.25 12.03 14.15
CA PHE A 373 9.14 11.46 14.93
C PHE A 373 9.47 11.32 16.42
N GLU A 374 10.76 11.43 16.79
CA GLU A 374 11.21 11.44 18.17
C GLU A 374 10.54 12.55 18.99
N HIS A 375 10.15 13.68 18.38
CA HIS A 375 9.40 14.74 19.09
C HIS A 375 8.06 14.26 19.64
N PHE A 376 7.33 13.39 18.91
CA PHE A 376 6.10 12.78 19.45
C PHE A 376 6.41 11.80 20.59
N ILE A 377 7.47 11.02 20.46
CA ILE A 377 7.90 10.12 21.54
C ILE A 377 8.33 10.92 22.76
N HIS A 378 9.05 12.04 22.57
CA HIS A 378 9.46 12.95 23.65
C HIS A 378 8.25 13.58 24.36
N PHE A 379 7.23 13.99 23.62
CA PHE A 379 5.98 14.49 24.18
C PHE A 379 5.33 13.44 25.13
N LEU A 380 5.28 12.18 24.74
CA LEU A 380 4.76 11.12 25.59
C LEU A 380 5.71 10.84 26.77
N TYR A 381 7.01 10.88 26.55
CA TYR A 381 8.02 10.68 27.60
C TYR A 381 7.94 11.79 28.66
N GLU A 382 7.77 13.04 28.26
CA GLU A 382 7.51 14.17 29.17
C GLU A 382 6.23 13.91 30.00
N ALA A 383 5.17 13.39 29.36
CA ALA A 383 3.95 13.04 30.07
C ALA A 383 4.13 11.93 31.12
N VAL A 384 5.07 11.00 30.92
CA VAL A 384 5.44 9.96 31.89
C VAL A 384 5.98 10.59 33.17
N HIS A 385 6.86 11.58 33.05
CA HIS A 385 7.64 12.13 34.17
C HIS A 385 6.97 13.36 34.82
N GLU A 386 6.08 14.06 34.14
CA GLU A 386 5.40 15.24 34.68
C GLU A 386 4.41 14.84 35.81
N PRO A 387 4.64 15.28 37.07
CA PRO A 387 3.83 14.83 38.20
C PRO A 387 2.34 15.23 38.12
N THR A 388 2.03 16.32 37.42
CA THR A 388 0.66 16.82 37.26
C THR A 388 -0.13 16.07 36.19
N VAL A 389 0.51 15.28 35.33
CA VAL A 389 -0.17 14.40 34.36
C VAL A 389 -0.86 13.27 35.11
N ARG A 390 -2.17 13.14 34.92
CA ARG A 390 -3.01 12.10 35.57
C ARG A 390 -3.50 11.06 34.58
N GLU A 391 -3.77 11.46 33.34
CA GLU A 391 -4.34 10.55 32.36
C GLU A 391 -3.75 10.80 30.97
N ILE A 392 -3.43 9.72 30.25
CA ILE A 392 -2.98 9.71 28.86
C ILE A 392 -3.94 8.83 28.07
N MET A 393 -4.47 9.35 26.96
CA MET A 393 -5.41 8.63 26.08
C MET A 393 -4.89 8.67 24.65
N VAL A 394 -4.83 7.50 23.98
CA VAL A 394 -4.27 7.37 22.62
C VAL A 394 -5.14 6.46 21.77
N THR A 395 -5.29 6.77 20.48
CA THR A 395 -5.84 5.84 19.50
C THR A 395 -4.71 5.13 18.76
N GLN A 396 -4.83 3.80 18.63
CA GLN A 396 -3.87 2.96 17.94
C GLN A 396 -4.53 2.25 16.76
N TYR A 397 -4.01 2.46 15.57
CA TYR A 397 -4.48 1.79 14.35
C TYR A 397 -3.44 0.83 13.78
N ARG A 398 -2.20 1.27 13.64
CA ARG A 398 -1.02 0.49 13.22
C ARG A 398 0.18 0.92 14.02
N VAL A 399 0.87 -0.01 14.65
CA VAL A 399 2.10 0.25 15.40
C VAL A 399 3.29 -0.47 14.79
N ALA A 400 4.47 0.06 15.02
CA ALA A 400 5.71 -0.62 14.65
C ALA A 400 5.92 -1.85 15.55
N GLU A 401 6.59 -2.85 15.03
CA GLU A 401 7.14 -3.92 15.84
C GLU A 401 8.18 -3.33 16.81
N ASN A 402 8.09 -3.67 18.10
CA ASN A 402 8.90 -3.08 19.18
C ASN A 402 8.77 -1.54 19.28
N SER A 403 7.55 -1.02 19.17
CA SER A 403 7.25 0.41 19.13
C SER A 403 7.69 1.15 20.40
N ALA A 404 8.45 2.25 20.22
CA ALA A 404 8.82 3.18 21.30
C ALA A 404 7.58 3.88 21.88
N VAL A 405 6.55 4.13 21.07
CA VAL A 405 5.26 4.70 21.54
C VAL A 405 4.62 3.76 22.55
N ILE A 406 4.53 2.47 22.25
CA ILE A 406 3.93 1.46 23.14
C ILE A 406 4.75 1.32 24.42
N ASN A 407 6.08 1.24 24.32
CA ASN A 407 6.97 1.15 25.48
C ASN A 407 6.82 2.38 26.40
N THR A 408 6.67 3.58 25.84
CA THR A 408 6.46 4.80 26.61
C THR A 408 5.10 4.82 27.32
N LEU A 409 4.04 4.31 26.68
CA LEU A 409 2.72 4.17 27.30
C LEU A 409 2.73 3.16 28.45
N ILE A 410 3.46 2.05 28.30
CA ILE A 410 3.69 1.06 29.37
C ILE A 410 4.43 1.70 30.55
N ALA A 411 5.50 2.45 30.29
CA ALA A 411 6.23 3.19 31.31
C ALA A 411 5.33 4.20 32.03
N ALA A 412 4.43 4.88 31.33
CA ALA A 412 3.46 5.79 31.93
C ALA A 412 2.53 5.07 32.93
N ALA A 413 2.00 3.91 32.56
CA ALA A 413 1.16 3.10 33.44
C ALA A 413 1.94 2.62 34.68
N GLN A 414 3.16 2.15 34.50
CA GLN A 414 4.06 1.74 35.59
C GLN A 414 4.41 2.90 36.53
N ASN A 415 4.48 4.14 36.03
CA ASN A 415 4.63 5.37 36.82
C ASN A 415 3.31 5.89 37.43
N GLY A 416 2.28 5.08 37.48
CA GLY A 416 1.01 5.40 38.14
C GLY A 416 0.09 6.32 37.36
N LYS A 417 0.36 6.60 36.06
CA LYS A 417 -0.55 7.37 35.23
C LYS A 417 -1.71 6.48 34.79
N LYS A 418 -2.92 7.03 34.72
CA LYS A 418 -4.02 6.34 34.07
C LYS A 418 -3.84 6.39 32.55
N VAL A 419 -3.58 5.26 31.92
CA VAL A 419 -3.41 5.17 30.48
C VAL A 419 -4.58 4.44 29.85
N THR A 420 -5.18 5.04 28.82
CA THR A 420 -6.27 4.43 28.04
C THR A 420 -5.87 4.40 26.56
N VAL A 421 -5.88 3.22 25.97
CA VAL A 421 -5.55 3.05 24.54
C VAL A 421 -6.74 2.43 23.82
N PHE A 422 -7.21 3.10 22.78
CA PHE A 422 -8.15 2.50 21.84
C PHE A 422 -7.38 1.72 20.77
N VAL A 423 -7.63 0.41 20.66
CA VAL A 423 -6.96 -0.48 19.69
C VAL A 423 -7.95 -0.92 18.61
N GLU A 424 -7.64 -0.60 17.36
CA GLU A 424 -8.42 -1.06 16.20
C GLU A 424 -7.96 -2.44 15.76
N LEU A 425 -8.73 -3.48 16.11
CA LEU A 425 -8.43 -4.87 15.77
C LEU A 425 -8.62 -5.21 14.29
N LYS A 426 -9.46 -4.44 13.58
CA LYS A 426 -9.76 -4.65 12.16
C LYS A 426 -8.80 -3.90 11.22
N ALA A 427 -7.56 -3.58 11.70
CA ALA A 427 -6.53 -2.99 10.87
C ALA A 427 -5.93 -4.09 9.97
N ARG A 428 -6.29 -4.08 8.69
CA ARG A 428 -5.96 -5.12 7.71
C ARG A 428 -4.44 -5.36 7.63
N PHE A 429 -4.03 -6.63 7.71
CA PHE A 429 -2.65 -7.14 7.78
C PHE A 429 -1.90 -6.88 9.10
N ASP A 430 -2.46 -6.09 10.01
CA ASP A 430 -1.88 -5.80 11.33
C ASP A 430 -2.68 -6.43 12.48
N GLU A 431 -3.66 -7.27 12.17
CA GLU A 431 -4.59 -7.82 13.15
C GLU A 431 -3.86 -8.59 14.26
N GLU A 432 -2.91 -9.44 13.88
CA GLU A 432 -2.13 -10.27 14.83
C GLU A 432 -1.21 -9.39 15.69
N ASN A 433 -0.49 -8.45 15.08
CA ASN A 433 0.38 -7.52 15.80
C ASN A 433 -0.41 -6.61 16.74
N ASN A 434 -1.55 -6.08 16.31
CA ASN A 434 -2.40 -5.24 17.14
C ASN A 434 -2.97 -6.00 18.34
N LEU A 435 -3.34 -7.28 18.16
CA LEU A 435 -3.84 -8.11 19.23
C LEU A 435 -2.75 -8.43 20.24
N ALA A 436 -1.56 -8.87 19.80
CA ALA A 436 -0.43 -9.18 20.68
C ALA A 436 0.01 -7.94 21.48
N THR A 437 0.08 -6.78 20.81
CA THR A 437 0.42 -5.51 21.46
C THR A 437 -0.63 -5.08 22.49
N ALA A 438 -1.92 -5.30 22.19
CA ALA A 438 -2.99 -4.99 23.14
C ALA A 438 -2.94 -5.88 24.39
N GLU A 439 -2.64 -7.18 24.23
CA GLU A 439 -2.47 -8.11 25.37
C GLU A 439 -1.28 -7.69 26.23
N MET A 440 -0.15 -7.29 25.63
CA MET A 440 1.03 -6.80 26.35
C MET A 440 0.73 -5.52 27.15
N MET A 441 0.05 -4.55 26.54
CA MET A 441 -0.34 -3.30 27.21
C MET A 441 -1.31 -3.58 28.36
N LYS A 442 -2.28 -4.47 28.18
CA LYS A 442 -3.26 -4.86 29.20
C LYS A 442 -2.57 -5.51 30.41
N ALA A 443 -1.60 -6.38 30.17
CA ALA A 443 -0.79 -7.00 31.23
C ALA A 443 0.01 -5.97 32.04
N SER A 444 0.31 -4.81 31.47
CA SER A 444 1.02 -3.69 32.12
C SER A 444 0.06 -2.68 32.81
N GLY A 445 -1.22 -2.99 32.95
CA GLY A 445 -2.20 -2.15 33.64
C GLY A 445 -2.85 -1.04 32.80
N ILE A 446 -2.63 -1.04 31.49
CA ILE A 446 -3.27 -0.09 30.57
C ILE A 446 -4.72 -0.50 30.31
N ASN A 447 -5.63 0.48 30.37
CA ASN A 447 -7.02 0.30 30.00
C ASN A 447 -7.16 0.24 28.48
N ILE A 448 -7.44 -0.96 27.93
CA ILE A 448 -7.62 -1.19 26.50
C ILE A 448 -9.11 -1.12 26.14
N ILE A 449 -9.43 -0.25 25.18
CA ILE A 449 -10.75 -0.20 24.53
C ILE A 449 -10.57 -0.82 23.14
N TYR A 450 -11.27 -1.90 22.89
CA TYR A 450 -11.27 -2.55 21.59
C TYR A 450 -12.30 -1.96 20.64
N SER A 451 -12.20 -2.34 19.38
CA SER A 451 -13.11 -1.93 18.31
C SER A 451 -14.59 -1.96 18.72
N ILE A 452 -15.30 -0.89 18.43
CA ILE A 452 -16.74 -0.80 18.65
C ILE A 452 -17.45 -1.59 17.54
N PRO A 453 -18.48 -2.42 17.84
CA PRO A 453 -19.27 -3.10 16.82
C PRO A 453 -19.78 -2.12 15.76
N LYS A 454 -19.74 -2.54 14.48
CA LYS A 454 -20.17 -1.74 13.31
C LYS A 454 -19.42 -0.44 13.08
N LEU A 455 -18.38 -0.14 13.89
CA LEU A 455 -17.63 1.11 13.81
C LEU A 455 -16.14 0.83 13.72
N LYS A 456 -15.46 1.54 12.83
CA LYS A 456 -14.00 1.49 12.72
C LYS A 456 -13.42 2.83 13.13
N VAL A 457 -12.48 2.84 14.07
CA VAL A 457 -11.81 4.07 14.51
C VAL A 457 -10.53 4.26 13.70
N HIS A 458 -10.47 5.40 13.00
CA HIS A 458 -9.32 5.73 12.15
C HIS A 458 -8.69 7.09 12.51
N ALA A 459 -9.21 7.79 13.50
CA ALA A 459 -8.60 9.00 14.07
C ALA A 459 -7.21 8.68 14.64
N LYS A 460 -6.25 9.58 14.47
CA LYS A 460 -4.90 9.50 15.01
C LYS A 460 -4.72 10.63 16.01
N VAL A 461 -5.04 10.35 17.26
CA VAL A 461 -5.12 11.36 18.31
C VAL A 461 -4.51 10.87 19.62
N ALA A 462 -3.82 11.79 20.31
CA ALA A 462 -3.35 11.57 21.67
C ALA A 462 -3.75 12.76 22.55
N LEU A 463 -4.08 12.47 23.81
CA LEU A 463 -4.54 13.44 24.79
C LEU A 463 -3.80 13.22 26.11
N VAL A 464 -3.25 14.31 26.65
CA VAL A 464 -2.56 14.33 27.95
C VAL A 464 -3.33 15.29 28.88
N LEU A 465 -3.87 14.75 29.95
CA LEU A 465 -4.67 15.49 30.92
C LEU A 465 -3.90 15.73 32.21
N ARG A 466 -3.84 17.00 32.62
CA ARG A 466 -3.16 17.45 33.85
C ARG A 466 -4.16 17.89 34.90
N ARG A 467 -3.81 17.61 36.18
CA ARG A 467 -4.53 18.09 37.36
C ARG A 467 -3.53 18.39 38.47
N ASP A 468 -3.85 19.39 39.31
CA ASP A 468 -3.10 19.64 40.54
C ASP A 468 -3.37 18.58 41.63
N ALA A 469 -2.81 18.81 42.81
CA ALA A 469 -2.95 17.91 43.94
C ALA A 469 -4.39 17.82 44.43
N GLU A 470 -5.18 18.92 44.34
CA GLU A 470 -6.57 19.03 44.71
C GLU A 470 -7.51 18.52 43.61
N GLY A 471 -6.99 18.04 42.47
CA GLY A 471 -7.78 17.50 41.36
C GLY A 471 -8.32 18.55 40.39
N LYS A 472 -7.96 19.84 40.53
CA LYS A 472 -8.35 20.92 39.63
C LYS A 472 -7.67 20.73 38.27
N LYS A 473 -8.42 20.99 37.20
CA LYS A 473 -7.89 20.88 35.82
C LYS A 473 -6.80 21.94 35.55
N LEU A 474 -5.67 21.50 35.06
CA LEU A 474 -4.59 22.32 34.53
C LEU A 474 -4.58 22.32 33.00
N THR A 475 -3.71 23.15 32.40
CA THR A 475 -3.47 23.12 30.96
C THR A 475 -3.13 21.70 30.53
N SER A 476 -3.86 21.21 29.54
CA SER A 476 -3.77 19.84 29.01
C SER A 476 -3.51 19.91 27.51
N TYR A 477 -3.00 18.85 26.93
CA TYR A 477 -2.44 18.88 25.58
C TYR A 477 -3.10 17.83 24.70
N ALA A 478 -3.35 18.21 23.44
CA ALA A 478 -3.84 17.35 22.39
C ALA A 478 -2.82 17.23 21.26
N TYR A 479 -2.68 16.05 20.70
CA TYR A 479 -1.99 15.81 19.45
C TYR A 479 -2.93 15.19 18.44
N ILE A 480 -3.08 15.81 17.28
CA ILE A 480 -3.95 15.35 16.18
C ILE A 480 -3.09 15.22 14.93
N SER A 481 -3.06 14.03 14.32
CA SER A 481 -2.21 13.74 13.17
C SER A 481 -2.99 13.19 11.98
N THR A 482 -2.45 13.38 10.80
CA THR A 482 -2.90 12.72 9.58
C THR A 482 -2.38 11.29 9.47
N GLY A 483 -1.21 11.01 10.04
CA GLY A 483 -0.48 9.75 10.02
C GLY A 483 -0.63 8.90 11.28
N ASN A 484 -0.41 7.59 11.15
CA ASN A 484 -0.41 6.66 12.28
C ASN A 484 0.80 6.92 13.21
N PHE A 485 0.66 6.53 14.48
CA PHE A 485 1.74 6.59 15.47
C PHE A 485 2.66 5.37 15.29
N ASN A 486 3.44 5.41 14.22
CA ASN A 486 4.30 4.33 13.80
C ASN A 486 5.63 4.90 13.27
N GLU A 487 6.69 4.62 13.98
CA GLU A 487 8.04 5.17 13.78
C GLU A 487 8.58 4.82 12.37
N LYS A 488 8.31 3.61 11.89
CA LYS A 488 8.77 3.14 10.58
C LYS A 488 8.04 3.88 9.45
N THR A 489 6.71 4.01 9.54
CA THR A 489 5.96 4.70 8.50
C THR A 489 6.20 6.21 8.51
N ALA A 490 6.52 6.81 9.67
CA ALA A 490 6.85 8.22 9.79
C ALA A 490 8.13 8.63 9.04
N THR A 491 8.99 7.69 8.67
CA THR A 491 10.17 7.93 7.81
C THR A 491 9.87 7.84 6.32
N LEU A 492 8.67 7.39 5.94
CA LEU A 492 8.30 7.10 4.55
C LEU A 492 7.08 7.90 4.07
N TYR A 493 6.18 8.28 5.00
CA TYR A 493 4.90 8.92 4.69
C TYR A 493 4.98 10.41 5.00
N ALA A 494 4.59 11.23 4.02
CA ALA A 494 4.47 12.67 4.20
C ALA A 494 3.15 12.99 4.93
N ASP A 495 3.26 13.10 6.25
CA ASP A 495 2.16 13.40 7.17
C ASP A 495 2.41 14.68 7.96
N SER A 496 1.35 15.21 8.57
CA SER A 496 1.43 16.37 9.46
C SER A 496 0.71 16.11 10.76
N GLY A 497 1.20 16.68 11.86
CA GLY A 497 0.61 16.55 13.18
C GLY A 497 0.69 17.85 13.97
N LEU A 498 -0.41 18.20 14.63
CA LEU A 498 -0.57 19.40 15.44
C LEU A 498 -0.57 19.06 16.92
N PHE A 499 0.31 19.69 17.69
CA PHE A 499 0.22 19.77 19.15
C PHE A 499 -0.44 21.09 19.53
N THR A 500 -1.41 21.03 20.41
CA THR A 500 -2.14 22.22 20.89
C THR A 500 -2.60 22.05 22.33
N CYS A 501 -2.62 23.15 23.06
CA CYS A 501 -3.26 23.23 24.37
C CYS A 501 -4.59 24.01 24.33
N ASN A 502 -5.15 24.27 23.13
CA ASN A 502 -6.42 24.96 22.99
C ASN A 502 -7.51 24.23 23.76
N ARG A 503 -8.05 24.90 24.79
CA ARG A 503 -8.99 24.30 25.74
C ARG A 503 -10.22 23.69 25.10
N ILE A 504 -10.72 24.26 24.00
CA ILE A 504 -11.92 23.74 23.31
C ILE A 504 -11.57 22.48 22.55
N ILE A 505 -10.43 22.46 21.81
CA ILE A 505 -9.96 21.28 21.07
C ILE A 505 -9.63 20.13 22.03
N VAL A 506 -8.93 20.42 23.13
CA VAL A 506 -8.62 19.44 24.19
C VAL A 506 -9.91 18.85 24.78
N ASN A 507 -10.93 19.68 25.07
CA ASN A 507 -12.20 19.20 25.60
C ASN A 507 -13.00 18.38 24.58
N ASP A 508 -12.99 18.79 23.30
CA ASP A 508 -13.64 18.05 22.22
C ASP A 508 -12.95 16.68 22.03
N LEU A 509 -11.61 16.64 22.11
CA LEU A 509 -10.88 15.38 22.02
C LEU A 509 -11.16 14.48 23.24
N TYR A 510 -11.29 15.03 24.44
CA TYR A 510 -11.74 14.28 25.59
C TYR A 510 -13.16 13.72 25.39
N ASN A 511 -14.07 14.50 24.82
CA ASN A 511 -15.39 14.03 24.45
C ASN A 511 -15.35 12.90 23.42
N LEU A 512 -14.44 12.97 22.45
CA LEU A 512 -14.24 11.88 21.49
C LEU A 512 -13.85 10.58 22.21
N PHE A 513 -12.87 10.60 23.12
CA PHE A 513 -12.51 9.41 23.89
C PHE A 513 -13.65 8.89 24.77
N ARG A 514 -14.46 9.78 25.36
CA ARG A 514 -15.66 9.37 26.09
C ARG A 514 -16.71 8.72 25.19
N THR A 515 -16.87 9.22 23.97
CA THR A 515 -17.75 8.59 22.96
C THR A 515 -17.27 7.19 22.62
N LEU A 516 -15.94 7.01 22.45
CA LEU A 516 -15.33 5.70 22.23
C LEU A 516 -15.51 4.74 23.43
N GLN A 517 -15.72 5.28 24.63
CA GLN A 517 -16.07 4.54 25.85
C GLN A 517 -17.58 4.28 26.02
N GLY A 518 -18.40 4.61 25.01
CA GLY A 518 -19.84 4.38 25.03
C GLY A 518 -20.67 5.51 25.69
N LYS A 519 -20.09 6.70 25.94
CA LYS A 519 -20.89 7.86 26.39
C LYS A 519 -21.57 8.52 25.19
N GLU A 520 -22.86 8.70 25.29
CA GLU A 520 -23.71 9.25 24.24
C GLU A 520 -23.89 10.77 24.38
N ASN A 521 -24.42 11.39 23.32
CA ASN A 521 -24.87 12.78 23.27
C ASN A 521 -23.81 13.85 23.61
N LEU A 522 -22.52 13.57 23.34
CA LEU A 522 -21.46 14.54 23.51
C LEU A 522 -21.35 15.45 22.27
N LYS A 523 -21.11 16.75 22.51
CA LYS A 523 -21.02 17.77 21.47
C LYS A 523 -19.55 18.09 21.18
N PHE A 524 -19.28 18.43 19.90
CA PHE A 524 -17.99 18.89 19.40
C PHE A 524 -18.13 20.33 18.91
N HIS A 525 -17.28 21.23 19.38
CA HIS A 525 -17.37 22.67 19.10
C HIS A 525 -16.35 23.18 18.08
N ARG A 526 -15.15 22.62 18.09
CA ARG A 526 -14.06 22.96 17.17
C ARG A 526 -13.62 21.75 16.35
N LEU A 527 -13.50 20.59 17.00
CA LEU A 527 -13.13 19.36 16.35
C LEU A 527 -14.25 18.91 15.42
N LEU A 528 -13.94 18.60 14.17
CA LEU A 528 -14.88 17.97 13.26
C LEU A 528 -14.71 16.46 13.36
N VAL A 529 -15.79 15.78 13.65
CA VAL A 529 -15.80 14.33 13.85
C VAL A 529 -16.77 13.70 12.86
N ALA A 530 -16.26 12.72 12.08
CA ALA A 530 -17.10 11.99 11.14
C ALA A 530 -18.30 11.36 11.86
N ARG A 531 -19.46 11.29 11.19
CA ARG A 531 -20.76 10.87 11.70
C ARG A 531 -21.45 11.85 12.68
N PHE A 532 -20.76 12.89 13.15
CA PHE A 532 -21.36 13.89 14.05
C PHE A 532 -21.55 15.23 13.32
N ASN A 533 -20.54 16.06 13.27
CA ASN A 533 -20.63 17.43 12.75
C ASN A 533 -19.84 17.67 11.44
N LEU A 534 -19.10 16.66 10.94
CA LEU A 534 -18.22 16.85 9.79
C LEU A 534 -18.96 17.26 8.50
N ILE A 535 -19.95 16.47 8.06
CA ILE A 535 -20.66 16.73 6.80
C ILE A 535 -21.45 18.04 6.82
N PRO A 536 -22.23 18.36 7.88
CA PRO A 536 -22.87 19.67 7.96
C PRO A 536 -21.90 20.84 7.86
N GLU A 537 -20.73 20.75 8.51
CA GLU A 537 -19.74 21.83 8.46
C GLU A 537 -19.06 21.93 7.08
N LEU A 538 -18.73 20.81 6.43
CA LEU A 538 -18.21 20.82 5.04
C LEU A 538 -19.20 21.48 4.08
N ASN A 539 -20.47 21.12 4.16
CA ASN A 539 -21.51 21.74 3.33
C ASN A 539 -21.63 23.25 3.58
N ARG A 540 -21.53 23.69 4.84
CA ARG A 540 -21.52 25.10 5.21
C ARG A 540 -20.32 25.85 4.66
N LEU A 541 -19.11 25.25 4.74
CA LEU A 541 -17.86 25.84 4.23
C LEU A 541 -17.90 25.97 2.72
N ILE A 542 -18.28 24.92 1.98
CA ILE A 542 -18.40 24.93 0.54
C ILE A 542 -19.48 25.94 0.11
N GLY A 543 -20.64 25.93 0.77
CA GLY A 543 -21.73 26.88 0.51
C GLY A 543 -21.30 28.33 0.69
N HIS A 544 -20.47 28.61 1.69
CA HIS A 544 -19.94 29.96 1.90
C HIS A 544 -19.02 30.42 0.75
N GLU A 545 -18.16 29.54 0.21
CA GLU A 545 -17.33 29.87 -0.96
C GLU A 545 -18.19 30.11 -2.19
N MET A 546 -19.28 29.32 -2.37
CA MET A 546 -20.24 29.53 -3.46
C MET A 546 -20.92 30.91 -3.35
N GLU A 547 -21.38 31.29 -2.16
CA GLU A 547 -21.97 32.61 -1.93
C GLU A 547 -21.00 33.77 -2.22
N LEU A 548 -19.71 33.60 -1.88
CA LEU A 548 -18.67 34.58 -2.21
C LEU A 548 -18.53 34.73 -3.71
N ALA A 549 -18.42 33.62 -4.45
CA ALA A 549 -18.27 33.61 -5.91
C ALA A 549 -19.49 34.22 -6.59
N GLN A 550 -20.71 33.89 -6.17
CA GLN A 550 -21.95 34.46 -6.68
C GLN A 550 -22.07 35.98 -6.45
N LYS A 551 -21.41 36.50 -5.40
CA LYS A 551 -21.32 37.94 -5.10
C LYS A 551 -20.15 38.64 -5.82
N GLY A 552 -19.48 37.97 -6.77
CA GLY A 552 -18.35 38.50 -7.53
C GLY A 552 -17.05 38.59 -6.72
N LYS A 553 -16.97 37.88 -5.57
CA LYS A 553 -15.74 37.73 -4.77
C LYS A 553 -15.05 36.44 -5.13
N VAL A 554 -13.77 36.33 -4.77
CA VAL A 554 -13.01 35.09 -4.98
C VAL A 554 -13.49 34.00 -4.01
N GLY A 555 -14.14 32.96 -4.53
CA GLY A 555 -14.38 31.71 -3.84
C GLY A 555 -13.21 30.76 -4.14
N ARG A 556 -12.57 30.21 -3.11
CA ARG A 556 -11.35 29.40 -3.27
C ARG A 556 -11.34 28.19 -2.36
N ILE A 557 -11.14 26.99 -2.92
CA ILE A 557 -11.02 25.74 -2.19
C ILE A 557 -9.73 25.03 -2.64
N ILE A 558 -8.93 24.54 -1.67
CA ILE A 558 -7.81 23.62 -1.93
C ILE A 558 -7.97 22.42 -1.02
N LEU A 559 -8.04 21.21 -1.60
CA LEU A 559 -8.20 19.99 -0.84
C LEU A 559 -7.05 19.03 -1.15
N LYS A 560 -6.24 18.76 -0.14
CA LYS A 560 -5.23 17.69 -0.19
C LYS A 560 -5.76 16.47 0.54
N MET A 561 -5.74 15.30 -0.13
CA MET A 561 -6.18 14.01 0.43
C MET A 561 -5.63 12.83 -0.37
N ASN A 562 -5.80 11.61 0.14
CA ASN A 562 -5.36 10.42 -0.60
C ASN A 562 -6.43 9.89 -1.54
N ALA A 563 -7.72 10.08 -1.21
CA ALA A 563 -8.81 9.58 -2.03
C ALA A 563 -10.05 10.47 -1.98
N LEU A 564 -10.63 10.73 -3.14
CA LEU A 564 -11.89 11.43 -3.36
C LEU A 564 -12.85 10.49 -4.11
N GLN A 565 -13.89 9.97 -3.41
CA GLN A 565 -14.76 8.92 -3.97
C GLN A 565 -16.24 9.11 -3.62
N ASP A 566 -16.56 9.90 -2.58
CA ASP A 566 -17.96 10.07 -2.15
C ASP A 566 -18.74 10.90 -3.18
N PRO A 567 -19.80 10.36 -3.81
CA PRO A 567 -20.53 11.08 -4.85
C PRO A 567 -21.20 12.35 -4.32
N THR A 568 -21.69 12.35 -3.08
CA THR A 568 -22.35 13.51 -2.48
C THR A 568 -21.38 14.69 -2.38
N MET A 569 -20.17 14.43 -1.89
CA MET A 569 -19.14 15.46 -1.79
C MET A 569 -18.59 15.90 -3.14
N ILE A 570 -18.47 14.97 -4.10
CA ILE A 570 -18.07 15.30 -5.48
C ILE A 570 -19.12 16.22 -6.13
N ASN A 571 -20.41 15.93 -5.96
CA ASN A 571 -21.49 16.77 -6.47
C ASN A 571 -21.43 18.19 -5.88
N ARG A 572 -21.15 18.31 -4.57
CA ARG A 572 -20.96 19.63 -3.94
C ARG A 572 -19.78 20.41 -4.54
N LEU A 573 -18.69 19.72 -4.94
CA LEU A 573 -17.58 20.37 -5.64
C LEU A 573 -17.96 20.78 -7.08
N TYR A 574 -18.76 19.97 -7.78
CA TYR A 574 -19.29 20.33 -9.10
C TYR A 574 -20.21 21.55 -9.03
N GLU A 575 -21.12 21.57 -8.06
CA GLU A 575 -21.99 22.73 -7.80
C GLU A 575 -21.17 24.00 -7.48
N ALA A 576 -20.11 23.85 -6.67
CA ALA A 576 -19.23 24.96 -6.33
C ALA A 576 -18.45 25.47 -7.56
N SER A 577 -17.98 24.57 -8.44
CA SER A 577 -17.34 24.94 -9.71
C SER A 577 -18.30 25.72 -10.62
N GLN A 578 -19.55 25.25 -10.75
CA GLN A 578 -20.58 25.96 -11.53
C GLN A 578 -20.93 27.33 -10.94
N ALA A 579 -20.84 27.49 -9.62
CA ALA A 579 -21.03 28.78 -8.95
C ALA A 579 -19.84 29.74 -9.10
N GLY A 580 -18.74 29.31 -9.76
CA GLY A 580 -17.55 30.14 -10.00
C GLY A 580 -16.43 29.97 -8.95
N VAL A 581 -16.51 29.00 -8.05
CA VAL A 581 -15.44 28.72 -7.09
C VAL A 581 -14.24 28.10 -7.79
N GLU A 582 -13.04 28.61 -7.54
CA GLU A 582 -11.80 27.99 -7.98
C GLU A 582 -11.39 26.86 -7.05
N ILE A 583 -11.19 25.66 -7.60
CA ILE A 583 -10.93 24.44 -6.83
C ILE A 583 -9.65 23.75 -7.31
N ASP A 584 -8.66 23.62 -6.40
CA ASP A 584 -7.49 22.79 -6.61
C ASP A 584 -7.54 21.56 -5.72
N LEU A 585 -7.45 20.39 -6.32
CA LEU A 585 -7.43 19.11 -5.66
C LEU A 585 -6.03 18.50 -5.76
N ILE A 586 -5.41 18.17 -4.64
CA ILE A 586 -4.16 17.40 -4.57
C ILE A 586 -4.53 16.00 -4.10
N VAL A 587 -4.79 15.09 -5.05
CA VAL A 587 -5.28 13.73 -4.76
C VAL A 587 -4.25 12.70 -5.22
N ARG A 588 -3.58 12.06 -4.26
CA ARG A 588 -2.54 11.08 -4.56
C ARG A 588 -3.06 9.85 -5.29
N GLY A 589 -4.12 9.24 -4.80
CA GLY A 589 -4.63 7.94 -5.24
C GLY A 589 -5.94 8.03 -6.03
N ILE A 590 -6.99 7.42 -5.49
CA ILE A 590 -8.31 7.38 -6.10
C ILE A 590 -8.91 8.78 -6.21
N CYS A 591 -9.31 9.16 -7.42
CA CYS A 591 -10.13 10.34 -7.67
C CYS A 591 -11.27 9.93 -8.60
N CYS A 592 -12.50 9.90 -8.08
CA CYS A 592 -13.69 9.60 -8.89
C CYS A 592 -14.28 10.85 -9.55
N LEU A 593 -13.82 12.05 -9.18
CA LEU A 593 -14.21 13.31 -9.80
C LEU A 593 -13.58 13.40 -11.21
N ILE A 594 -14.39 13.77 -12.20
CA ILE A 594 -13.95 14.01 -13.59
C ILE A 594 -13.72 15.50 -13.78
N PRO A 595 -12.48 15.97 -14.02
CA PRO A 595 -12.20 17.36 -14.36
C PRO A 595 -12.52 17.65 -15.83
N GLY A 596 -12.51 18.94 -16.22
CA GLY A 596 -12.62 19.35 -17.62
C GLY A 596 -14.02 19.25 -18.24
N GLN A 597 -15.04 18.89 -17.47
CA GLN A 597 -16.43 18.89 -17.90
C GLN A 597 -17.06 20.29 -17.76
N THR A 598 -18.20 20.53 -18.38
CA THR A 598 -18.93 21.80 -18.25
C THR A 598 -19.26 22.17 -16.80
N TYR A 599 -19.46 21.16 -15.95
CA TYR A 599 -19.74 21.33 -14.52
C TYR A 599 -18.49 21.30 -13.63
N SER A 600 -17.30 21.01 -14.18
CA SER A 600 -16.03 20.94 -13.45
C SER A 600 -14.90 21.78 -14.05
N HIS A 601 -15.23 22.81 -14.85
CA HIS A 601 -14.26 23.62 -15.58
C HIS A 601 -13.32 24.43 -14.67
N ASN A 602 -13.75 24.74 -13.44
CA ASN A 602 -12.94 25.43 -12.43
C ASN A 602 -12.21 24.46 -11.48
N ILE A 603 -12.23 23.14 -11.76
CA ILE A 603 -11.58 22.13 -10.92
C ILE A 603 -10.33 21.62 -11.61
N ARG A 604 -9.20 21.68 -10.91
CA ARG A 604 -7.93 21.06 -11.33
C ARG A 604 -7.58 19.93 -10.35
N VAL A 605 -7.21 18.78 -10.88
CA VAL A 605 -6.78 17.62 -10.08
C VAL A 605 -5.29 17.39 -10.28
N THR A 606 -4.52 17.57 -9.25
CA THR A 606 -3.06 17.35 -9.22
C THR A 606 -2.74 16.05 -8.48
N ARG A 607 -1.83 15.25 -9.02
CA ARG A 607 -1.27 14.06 -8.40
C ARG A 607 0.22 14.20 -8.25
N ILE A 608 0.74 13.88 -7.06
CA ILE A 608 2.18 13.90 -6.75
C ILE A 608 2.60 12.49 -6.33
N VAL A 609 3.61 11.96 -7.01
CA VAL A 609 4.31 10.73 -6.63
C VAL A 609 5.81 11.04 -6.64
N ASP A 610 6.47 10.86 -5.51
CA ASP A 610 7.88 11.19 -5.33
C ASP A 610 8.50 10.27 -4.26
N THR A 611 9.62 10.68 -3.67
CA THR A 611 10.42 9.95 -2.68
C THR A 611 9.62 9.47 -1.48
N PHE A 612 8.72 10.32 -0.97
CA PHE A 612 7.84 10.01 0.14
C PHE A 612 6.40 9.83 -0.30
N LEU A 613 5.67 8.97 0.40
CA LEU A 613 4.26 8.76 0.13
C LEU A 613 3.45 9.96 0.62
N GLU A 614 2.85 10.72 -0.29
CA GLU A 614 1.92 11.80 0.07
C GLU A 614 0.73 11.22 0.85
N HIS A 615 0.58 11.61 2.12
CA HIS A 615 -0.42 11.01 2.99
C HIS A 615 -1.20 12.02 3.83
N ALA A 616 -0.72 13.24 3.99
CA ALA A 616 -1.41 14.28 4.74
C ALA A 616 -2.77 14.64 4.12
N ARG A 617 -3.76 14.96 4.98
CA ARG A 617 -5.05 15.51 4.59
C ARG A 617 -5.17 16.91 5.17
N ILE A 618 -5.22 17.90 4.27
CA ILE A 618 -5.27 19.33 4.59
C ILE A 618 -6.32 19.97 3.71
N TRP A 619 -7.25 20.71 4.32
CA TRP A 619 -8.33 21.38 3.61
C TRP A 619 -8.26 22.88 3.85
N TYR A 620 -8.31 23.65 2.78
CA TYR A 620 -8.27 25.09 2.77
C TYR A 620 -9.56 25.64 2.14
N PHE A 621 -10.17 26.58 2.80
CA PHE A 621 -11.31 27.38 2.31
C PHE A 621 -10.95 28.85 2.43
N GLY A 622 -11.06 29.62 1.33
CA GLY A 622 -10.59 31.01 1.20
C GLY A 622 -11.28 32.03 2.13
N ASN A 623 -12.54 31.79 2.43
CA ASN A 623 -13.35 32.53 3.40
C ASN A 623 -13.18 34.06 3.28
N GLY A 624 -13.21 34.57 2.01
CA GLY A 624 -13.14 36.00 1.75
C GLY A 624 -11.85 36.69 2.17
N GLY A 625 -10.72 35.99 2.16
CA GLY A 625 -9.40 36.51 2.52
C GLY A 625 -8.95 36.21 3.96
N ASN A 626 -9.80 35.54 4.77
CA ASN A 626 -9.42 35.03 6.09
C ASN A 626 -9.54 33.50 6.09
N PRO A 627 -8.57 32.78 5.54
CA PRO A 627 -8.68 31.36 5.22
C PRO A 627 -8.90 30.49 6.46
N LYS A 628 -9.74 29.47 6.26
CA LYS A 628 -9.95 28.40 7.23
C LYS A 628 -9.22 27.16 6.77
N LEU A 629 -8.33 26.67 7.62
CA LEU A 629 -7.56 25.45 7.36
C LEU A 629 -7.91 24.38 8.39
N PHE A 630 -7.90 23.14 7.89
CA PHE A 630 -8.20 21.95 8.68
C PHE A 630 -7.18 20.85 8.38
N LEU A 631 -6.84 20.08 9.40
CA LEU A 631 -5.92 18.96 9.32
C LEU A 631 -6.52 17.74 10.03
N GLY A 632 -6.43 16.55 9.41
CA GLY A 632 -6.97 15.37 10.07
C GLY A 632 -6.83 14.07 9.29
N SER A 633 -7.59 13.07 9.72
CA SER A 633 -7.42 11.69 9.26
C SER A 633 -8.25 11.26 8.05
N PRO A 634 -9.41 11.88 7.68
CA PRO A 634 -10.27 11.32 6.66
C PRO A 634 -9.89 11.70 5.23
N ASP A 635 -10.04 10.73 4.35
CA ASP A 635 -10.27 10.96 2.93
C ASP A 635 -11.76 11.20 2.67
N TRP A 636 -12.11 11.79 1.52
CA TRP A 636 -13.52 11.96 1.14
C TRP A 636 -14.04 10.70 0.44
N MET A 637 -14.10 9.63 1.21
CA MET A 637 -14.67 8.35 0.82
C MET A 637 -15.89 8.03 1.69
N ARG A 638 -16.89 7.36 1.12
CA ARG A 638 -18.10 6.98 1.84
C ARG A 638 -17.83 6.28 3.18
N ARG A 639 -16.84 5.37 3.20
CA ARG A 639 -16.44 4.67 4.43
C ARG A 639 -15.87 5.60 5.51
N ASN A 640 -15.07 6.62 5.12
CA ASN A 640 -14.46 7.56 6.06
C ASN A 640 -15.49 8.53 6.61
N LEU A 641 -16.39 9.04 5.78
CA LEU A 641 -17.34 10.07 6.14
C LEU A 641 -18.52 9.52 6.96
N TYR A 642 -18.96 8.27 6.68
CA TYR A 642 -20.20 7.72 7.25
C TYR A 642 -20.04 6.45 8.10
N ARG A 643 -18.94 5.70 7.97
CA ARG A 643 -18.77 4.39 8.63
C ARG A 643 -17.54 4.30 9.53
N ARG A 644 -16.83 5.41 9.72
CA ARG A 644 -15.64 5.49 10.58
C ARG A 644 -15.77 6.64 11.57
N ILE A 645 -14.99 6.55 12.64
CA ILE A 645 -14.64 7.70 13.47
C ILE A 645 -13.33 8.28 12.95
N GLU A 646 -13.40 9.49 12.45
CA GLU A 646 -12.30 10.31 11.98
C GLU A 646 -12.31 11.62 12.73
N ALA A 647 -11.16 12.24 12.91
CA ALA A 647 -11.02 13.50 13.61
C ALA A 647 -10.26 14.52 12.77
N ILE A 648 -10.77 15.74 12.71
CA ILE A 648 -10.20 16.86 11.96
C ILE A 648 -10.20 18.09 12.88
N THR A 649 -9.03 18.72 13.00
CA THR A 649 -8.86 19.94 13.80
C THR A 649 -8.76 21.16 12.90
N PRO A 650 -9.40 22.30 13.24
CA PRO A 650 -9.06 23.57 12.63
C PRO A 650 -7.68 24.02 13.06
N ILE A 651 -6.94 24.66 12.16
CA ILE A 651 -5.67 25.30 12.46
C ILE A 651 -5.95 26.73 12.89
N LEU A 652 -5.69 27.03 14.14
CA LEU A 652 -6.02 28.34 14.74
C LEU A 652 -4.81 29.26 14.86
N ASP A 653 -3.63 28.69 15.12
CA ASP A 653 -2.37 29.43 15.22
C ASP A 653 -2.02 30.04 13.86
N PRO A 654 -1.69 31.36 13.78
CA PRO A 654 -1.40 32.03 12.52
C PRO A 654 -0.15 31.50 11.82
N ASP A 655 0.91 31.15 12.57
CA ASP A 655 2.18 30.67 12.01
C ASP A 655 1.98 29.26 11.40
N ALA A 656 1.32 28.37 12.13
CA ALA A 656 0.97 27.03 11.66
C ALA A 656 0.03 27.09 10.43
N LYS A 657 -0.88 28.08 10.42
CA LYS A 657 -1.78 28.31 9.28
C LYS A 657 -0.99 28.74 8.03
N GLN A 658 -0.06 29.68 8.18
CA GLN A 658 0.76 30.14 7.06
C GLN A 658 1.65 29.02 6.53
N GLU A 659 2.23 28.20 7.40
CA GLU A 659 3.08 27.07 7.02
C GLU A 659 2.34 26.05 6.17
N LEU A 660 1.08 25.75 6.49
CA LEU A 660 0.25 24.88 5.64
C LEU A 660 -0.14 25.53 4.31
N ILE A 661 -0.36 26.85 4.28
CA ILE A 661 -0.63 27.58 3.02
C ILE A 661 0.60 27.50 2.11
N ASP A 662 1.80 27.72 2.67
CA ASP A 662 3.04 27.66 1.92
C ASP A 662 3.30 26.24 1.41
N MET A 663 3.07 25.22 2.24
CA MET A 663 3.13 23.80 1.82
C MET A 663 2.22 23.51 0.62
N LEU A 664 0.95 23.92 0.69
CA LEU A 664 0.00 23.70 -0.40
C LEU A 664 0.42 24.47 -1.66
N SER A 665 0.92 25.69 -1.52
CA SER A 665 1.42 26.51 -2.63
C SER A 665 2.63 25.88 -3.32
N ILE A 666 3.60 25.36 -2.53
CA ILE A 666 4.77 24.65 -3.02
C ILE A 666 4.32 23.38 -3.80
N GLN A 667 3.36 22.62 -3.28
CA GLN A 667 2.86 21.42 -3.95
C GLN A 667 2.11 21.72 -5.24
N LEU A 668 1.32 22.78 -5.27
CA LEU A 668 0.62 23.22 -6.49
C LEU A 668 1.58 23.77 -7.56
N SER A 669 2.72 24.35 -7.14
CA SER A 669 3.76 24.86 -8.03
C SER A 669 4.70 23.78 -8.57
N ASP A 670 4.65 22.56 -8.05
CA ASP A 670 5.49 21.44 -8.52
C ASP A 670 5.20 21.13 -9.99
N LYS A 671 6.22 21.26 -10.82
CA LYS A 671 6.20 20.88 -12.24
C LYS A 671 7.12 19.71 -12.56
N ARG A 672 7.91 19.25 -11.56
CA ARG A 672 8.88 18.18 -11.73
C ARG A 672 8.28 16.80 -11.49
N LYS A 673 7.48 16.66 -10.45
CA LYS A 673 6.89 15.38 -10.02
C LYS A 673 5.36 15.36 -10.07
N ALA A 674 4.74 16.52 -10.13
CA ALA A 674 3.30 16.61 -10.22
C ALA A 674 2.80 16.46 -11.65
N CYS A 675 1.66 15.79 -11.78
CA CYS A 675 0.89 15.71 -13.02
C CYS A 675 -0.56 16.13 -12.76
N PHE A 676 -1.26 16.59 -13.81
CA PHE A 676 -2.70 16.71 -13.81
C PHE A 676 -3.33 15.36 -14.15
N VAL A 677 -4.48 15.09 -13.57
CA VAL A 677 -5.38 14.03 -14.01
C VAL A 677 -6.39 14.67 -14.95
N ASP A 678 -6.46 14.20 -16.18
CA ASP A 678 -7.39 14.74 -17.20
C ASP A 678 -8.75 14.01 -17.19
N GLU A 679 -9.64 14.42 -18.08
CA GLU A 679 -10.99 13.86 -18.27
C GLU A 679 -11.00 12.39 -18.73
N ASN A 680 -9.85 11.87 -19.16
CA ASN A 680 -9.65 10.46 -19.56
C ASN A 680 -8.82 9.66 -18.54
N LEU A 681 -8.63 10.20 -17.35
CA LEU A 681 -7.85 9.58 -16.27
C LEU A 681 -6.34 9.44 -16.55
N ARG A 682 -5.82 10.14 -17.55
CA ARG A 682 -4.39 10.13 -17.87
C ARG A 682 -3.61 11.03 -16.92
N ASN A 683 -2.36 10.63 -16.64
CA ASN A 683 -1.42 11.41 -15.85
C ASN A 683 -0.63 12.35 -16.77
N CYS A 684 -1.10 13.60 -16.92
CA CYS A 684 -0.51 14.61 -17.80
C CYS A 684 0.51 15.45 -17.04
N TRP A 685 1.79 15.37 -17.41
CA TRP A 685 2.83 16.17 -16.78
C TRP A 685 2.53 17.67 -16.86
N LYS A 686 2.78 18.42 -15.78
CA LYS A 686 2.59 19.86 -15.74
C LYS A 686 3.62 20.64 -16.57
N SER A 687 4.71 20.00 -16.99
CA SER A 687 5.75 20.56 -17.84
C SER A 687 6.08 19.60 -18.97
N THR A 688 6.44 20.11 -20.14
CA THR A 688 6.96 19.32 -21.26
C THR A 688 8.35 18.75 -20.99
N HIS A 689 9.10 19.34 -20.06
CA HIS A 689 10.43 18.91 -19.63
C HIS A 689 10.53 18.82 -18.10
N PRO A 690 9.82 17.87 -17.44
CA PRO A 690 9.77 17.82 -15.98
C PRO A 690 11.15 17.76 -15.33
N GLN A 691 12.10 17.05 -15.94
CA GLN A 691 13.46 16.86 -15.42
C GLN A 691 14.26 18.17 -15.30
N LYS A 692 13.88 19.22 -16.05
CA LYS A 692 14.52 20.53 -16.03
C LYS A 692 13.89 21.51 -15.03
N GLU A 693 12.73 21.18 -14.49
CA GLU A 693 12.02 22.04 -13.54
C GLU A 693 12.72 22.07 -12.20
N LYS A 694 12.77 23.28 -11.59
CA LYS A 694 13.46 23.49 -10.31
C LYS A 694 12.62 23.05 -9.11
N VAL A 695 11.29 23.31 -9.18
CA VAL A 695 10.41 23.02 -8.06
C VAL A 695 10.05 21.55 -8.05
N ARG A 696 10.60 20.83 -7.08
CA ARG A 696 10.26 19.45 -6.67
C ARG A 696 9.69 19.56 -5.25
N SER A 697 8.39 19.48 -5.10
CA SER A 697 7.69 19.95 -3.90
C SER A 697 8.21 19.37 -2.58
N GLN A 698 8.52 18.07 -2.54
CA GLN A 698 9.01 17.43 -1.31
C GLN A 698 10.37 17.97 -0.86
N TYR A 699 11.27 18.22 -1.80
CA TYR A 699 12.61 18.76 -1.50
C TYR A 699 12.55 20.29 -1.25
N THR A 700 11.74 21.00 -2.03
CA THR A 700 11.53 22.45 -1.83
C THR A 700 10.90 22.72 -0.47
N PHE A 701 9.95 21.88 -0.03
CA PHE A 701 9.33 22.03 1.28
C PHE A 701 10.30 21.68 2.42
N TYR A 702 11.19 20.71 2.22
CA TYR A 702 12.24 20.38 3.19
C TYR A 702 13.19 21.59 3.41
N GLU A 703 13.66 22.22 2.33
CA GLU A 703 14.53 23.41 2.45
C GLU A 703 13.76 24.58 3.09
N TYR A 704 12.51 24.81 2.75
CA TYR A 704 11.65 25.81 3.40
C TYR A 704 11.55 25.57 4.93
N LEU A 705 11.34 24.34 5.36
CA LEU A 705 11.27 24.00 6.78
C LEU A 705 12.64 24.19 7.47
N LYS A 706 13.73 23.87 6.78
CA LYS A 706 15.08 24.03 7.28
C LYS A 706 15.42 25.52 7.52
N GLU A 707 15.10 26.38 6.56
CA GLU A 707 15.27 27.84 6.69
C GLU A 707 14.48 28.44 7.88
N LYS A 708 13.33 27.85 8.20
CA LYS A 708 12.54 28.26 9.38
C LYS A 708 13.10 27.76 10.71
N THR A 709 13.91 26.72 10.70
CA THR A 709 14.43 26.06 11.89
C THR A 709 15.81 26.62 12.27
N GLU A 710 16.56 27.15 11.30
CA GLU A 710 17.79 27.91 11.48
C GLU A 710 17.49 29.34 11.96
#